data_a4ed08e7cc3e584722fa782297f3f551
#
_entry.id   a4ed08e7cc3e584722fa782297f3f551
#
_cell.length_a   1.000
_cell.length_b   1.000
_cell.length_c   1.000
_cell.angle_alpha   90.00
_cell.angle_beta   90.00
_cell.angle_gamma   90.00
#
_symmetry.space_group_name_H-M   'P 1'
#
loop_
_entity.id
_entity.type
_entity.pdbx_description
1 polymer ?
#
loop_
_entity_poly.entity_id
_entity_poly.type
_entity_poly.pdbx_seq_one_letter_code
_entity_poly.pdbx_strand_id
1 'polypeptide(L)'
;MRTEKQIAASAAEFAERWKDRGYERGESQPFWIDLLTNVFGIDTPTNGFISFEDHRMVDSSNFIDGRIPSTKVLIEQKSLGKDLRKGILQSDGSLLNPFQQARRYVVSLPVSEHPRWIVTCNFSEFLVYDMEQPNGEPEQIFLKDLGKEYYRLQFLVDTRNEHLSKEMQVSMQAGEIVGKIYDALLKQYDDNSPEALRWLNILCVRIVFCLYAEDAGIFGHDQFYAFLARYEAEDMRRALRDLFEVLNTPLDKRSKYLKDDLKAFPYTNGGLFEEQIEIPQFTEDLKHTLLQNASLDFDWSEISPTIFGAVFESTLNPETRRSGGMHYTSIENIHKVIDPLFLNDLRNELDEILEEKVEKQRAKKLDDYQNKLASLTFLDPACGSGNFLTETYLSLRRLENEVIRERHHSQTFLGFEEVNPSKVSIQQFYGIEINDFAVTVATTALWISEAQMLAETERIMHRDIDFLPLKTYHNIHEGNALRIDWEDVVPKVKLSYIIGNPPFVGNNYMNDSQRADLAPFFPKNKTLDYVCCWYKKAAKYIVGTKVRCALVSTNSITQGEQVPLLWKELFQNDKIHIDFAHRTFRWDSEASLKAHVHCVIIGFSYAENKTTKIIYDNDKEREATNINAYLMDAPDVFIDSRSKPLCFVPVMRKVNQPTDGGNLIIGQNEYDDFVSREPEAKKYIRRLIGAREFINNIPRYCLWLPHVSPAELRKMPLVMKRIEAVREMRLSSNDAGTRKLADTPHVFRETVNPDSSVVVPRVSSERRRYVPMGFIGKEIIVTDAILLIPDATIYHFGILESNVHMAWMRAVCGRLKSDYRYSKDVVYNNFPWPNPTDEQKARIEKTAQSILDARAIYSDSSLADLYDELTMPVELRRAHQDNDRSVMAAYGFNVKTMTESQCVAELFKLYQELTKE
;
A
#
# COMPACT_ATOMS: atom_id res chain seq x y z
N MET A 1 3.84 -21.41 -26.95
CA MET A 1 3.80 -21.49 -25.48
C MET A 1 2.94 -22.66 -25.06
N ARG A 2 3.25 -23.31 -23.94
CA ARG A 2 2.42 -24.38 -23.37
C ARG A 2 1.19 -23.77 -22.71
N THR A 3 0.03 -24.46 -22.80
CA THR A 3 -1.17 -24.04 -22.05
C THR A 3 -1.01 -24.31 -20.56
N GLU A 4 -1.69 -23.58 -19.69
CA GLU A 4 -1.68 -23.80 -18.24
C GLU A 4 -1.94 -25.24 -17.85
N LYS A 5 -2.92 -25.89 -18.50
CA LYS A 5 -3.23 -27.31 -18.31
C LYS A 5 -2.04 -28.22 -18.67
N GLN A 6 -1.27 -27.88 -19.71
CA GLN A 6 -0.06 -28.61 -20.09
C GLN A 6 1.06 -28.41 -19.09
N ILE A 7 1.23 -27.18 -18.57
CA ILE A 7 2.24 -26.88 -17.55
C ILE A 7 1.91 -27.64 -16.24
N ALA A 8 0.65 -27.60 -15.79
CA ALA A 8 0.21 -28.32 -14.59
C ALA A 8 0.44 -29.83 -14.70
N ALA A 9 0.10 -30.44 -15.82
CA ALA A 9 0.33 -31.86 -16.07
C ALA A 9 1.83 -32.20 -16.07
N SER A 10 2.66 -31.38 -16.75
CA SER A 10 4.13 -31.56 -16.76
C SER A 10 4.76 -31.35 -15.38
N ALA A 11 4.24 -30.43 -14.58
CA ALA A 11 4.67 -30.21 -13.20
C ALA A 11 4.34 -31.39 -12.29
N ALA A 12 3.19 -32.02 -12.44
CA ALA A 12 2.83 -33.23 -11.71
C ALA A 12 3.72 -34.42 -12.11
N GLU A 13 4.02 -34.58 -13.40
CA GLU A 13 4.97 -35.60 -13.88
C GLU A 13 6.41 -35.35 -13.39
N PHE A 14 6.83 -34.09 -13.34
CA PHE A 14 8.12 -33.70 -12.78
C PHE A 14 8.20 -34.07 -11.30
N ALA A 15 7.18 -33.74 -10.51
CA ALA A 15 7.15 -34.08 -9.08
C ALA A 15 7.26 -35.61 -8.85
N GLU A 16 6.60 -36.41 -9.65
CA GLU A 16 6.67 -37.87 -9.52
C GLU A 16 8.06 -38.42 -9.94
N ARG A 17 8.71 -37.85 -10.99
CA ARG A 17 10.07 -38.25 -11.42
C ARG A 17 11.11 -37.95 -10.34
N TRP A 18 10.96 -36.92 -9.53
CA TRP A 18 11.95 -36.45 -8.57
C TRP A 18 11.64 -36.82 -7.11
N LYS A 19 10.53 -37.50 -6.84
CA LYS A 19 9.97 -37.80 -5.52
C LYS A 19 10.96 -38.46 -4.53
N ASP A 20 11.79 -39.37 -4.99
CA ASP A 20 12.72 -40.12 -4.15
C ASP A 20 14.22 -39.90 -4.57
N ARG A 21 14.49 -38.85 -5.29
CA ARG A 21 15.80 -38.44 -5.79
C ARG A 21 16.29 -37.19 -5.10
N GLY A 22 17.60 -36.99 -5.00
CA GLY A 22 18.08 -35.76 -4.37
C GLY A 22 19.51 -35.78 -3.89
N TYR A 23 20.42 -36.29 -4.72
CA TYR A 23 21.86 -36.21 -4.49
C TYR A 23 22.40 -34.88 -5.07
N GLU A 24 22.71 -33.93 -4.18
CA GLU A 24 23.09 -32.54 -4.52
C GLU A 24 24.16 -32.44 -5.62
N ARG A 25 25.30 -33.14 -5.48
CA ARG A 25 26.42 -33.02 -6.41
C ARG A 25 26.18 -33.61 -7.80
N GLY A 26 25.26 -34.56 -7.94
CA GLY A 26 25.02 -35.23 -9.22
C GLY A 26 23.68 -34.93 -9.87
N GLU A 27 22.71 -34.45 -9.09
CA GLU A 27 21.34 -34.31 -9.54
C GLU A 27 20.83 -32.85 -9.50
N SER A 28 21.57 -31.90 -8.91
CA SER A 28 21.18 -30.51 -8.84
C SER A 28 20.96 -29.92 -10.25
N GLN A 29 21.94 -29.96 -11.10
CA GLN A 29 21.81 -29.41 -12.45
C GLN A 29 20.73 -30.11 -13.28
N PRO A 30 20.67 -31.47 -13.35
CA PRO A 30 19.58 -32.17 -14.03
C PRO A 30 18.19 -31.82 -13.53
N PHE A 31 18.01 -31.59 -12.20
CA PHE A 31 16.75 -31.18 -11.61
C PHE A 31 16.27 -29.84 -12.15
N TRP A 32 17.10 -28.82 -12.09
CA TRP A 32 16.76 -27.47 -12.58
C TRP A 32 16.58 -27.41 -14.09
N ILE A 33 17.39 -28.16 -14.85
CA ILE A 33 17.24 -28.29 -16.30
C ILE A 33 15.89 -28.95 -16.64
N ASP A 34 15.54 -30.05 -15.97
CA ASP A 34 14.25 -30.74 -16.18
C ASP A 34 13.07 -29.84 -15.83
N LEU A 35 13.14 -29.07 -14.71
CA LEU A 35 12.12 -28.12 -14.33
C LEU A 35 11.94 -27.03 -15.40
N LEU A 36 13.03 -26.41 -15.83
CA LEU A 36 12.98 -25.33 -16.82
C LEU A 36 12.53 -25.81 -18.20
N THR A 37 12.99 -27.00 -18.63
CA THR A 37 12.67 -27.53 -19.96
C THR A 37 11.30 -28.19 -20.01
N ASN A 38 11.02 -29.13 -19.11
CA ASN A 38 9.85 -29.98 -19.22
C ASN A 38 8.61 -29.39 -18.55
N VAL A 39 8.77 -28.54 -17.54
CA VAL A 39 7.62 -27.82 -16.93
C VAL A 39 7.42 -26.48 -17.62
N PHE A 40 8.43 -25.62 -17.65
CA PHE A 40 8.30 -24.25 -18.14
C PHE A 40 8.59 -24.05 -19.64
N GLY A 41 9.11 -25.06 -20.34
CA GLY A 41 9.25 -25.03 -21.80
C GLY A 41 10.42 -24.24 -22.35
N ILE A 42 11.51 -24.09 -21.59
CA ILE A 42 12.75 -23.48 -22.04
C ILE A 42 13.57 -24.53 -22.81
N ASP A 43 13.71 -24.40 -24.10
CA ASP A 43 14.30 -25.45 -24.96
C ASP A 43 15.75 -25.78 -24.64
N THR A 44 16.56 -24.80 -24.28
CA THR A 44 18.00 -24.98 -23.96
C THR A 44 18.42 -24.10 -22.76
N PRO A 45 18.01 -24.46 -21.52
CA PRO A 45 18.24 -23.58 -20.34
C PRO A 45 19.73 -23.27 -20.11
N THR A 46 20.63 -24.18 -20.40
CA THR A 46 22.08 -23.99 -20.24
C THR A 46 22.72 -23.05 -21.26
N ASN A 47 21.99 -22.64 -22.29
CA ASN A 47 22.46 -21.75 -23.33
C ASN A 47 22.25 -20.27 -22.96
N GLY A 48 22.76 -19.87 -21.80
CA GLY A 48 22.72 -18.47 -21.32
C GLY A 48 21.47 -18.10 -20.51
N PHE A 49 20.49 -19.00 -20.30
CA PHE A 49 19.34 -18.75 -19.45
C PHE A 49 19.67 -19.00 -17.97
N ILE A 50 20.24 -20.16 -17.63
CA ILE A 50 20.72 -20.48 -16.29
C ILE A 50 22.23 -20.76 -16.33
N SER A 51 22.96 -20.23 -15.36
CA SER A 51 24.38 -20.57 -15.12
C SER A 51 24.50 -21.36 -13.82
N PHE A 52 25.32 -22.44 -13.86
CA PHE A 52 25.65 -23.26 -12.70
C PHE A 52 27.12 -23.05 -12.31
N GLU A 53 27.42 -23.16 -11.01
CA GLU A 53 28.80 -23.08 -10.49
C GLU A 53 29.54 -21.80 -10.92
N ASP A 54 28.89 -20.63 -10.70
CA ASP A 54 29.46 -19.32 -11.08
C ASP A 54 30.64 -18.93 -10.16
N HIS A 55 31.86 -18.82 -10.73
CA HIS A 55 33.14 -18.61 -10.03
C HIS A 55 33.42 -17.13 -9.65
N ARG A 56 32.45 -16.26 -9.49
CA ARG A 56 32.67 -14.80 -9.32
C ARG A 56 33.09 -14.35 -7.92
N MET A 57 33.61 -15.24 -7.08
CA MET A 57 34.06 -14.93 -5.73
C MET A 57 35.54 -14.71 -5.58
N VAL A 58 35.94 -13.83 -4.68
CA VAL A 58 37.33 -13.43 -4.39
C VAL A 58 38.10 -14.53 -3.65
N ASP A 59 37.47 -15.54 -3.06
CA ASP A 59 38.07 -16.69 -2.37
C ASP A 59 37.62 -18.03 -2.98
N SER A 60 38.56 -18.85 -3.29
CA SER A 60 38.53 -19.99 -4.20
C SER A 60 37.78 -21.27 -3.78
N SER A 61 36.85 -21.24 -2.86
CA SER A 61 36.24 -22.46 -2.34
C SER A 61 34.70 -22.49 -2.31
N ASN A 62 34.00 -21.43 -2.68
CA ASN A 62 32.53 -21.38 -2.61
C ASN A 62 31.96 -20.99 -3.97
N PHE A 63 30.96 -21.74 -4.45
CA PHE A 63 30.28 -21.58 -5.73
C PHE A 63 28.83 -21.30 -5.54
N ILE A 64 28.22 -20.50 -6.43
CA ILE A 64 26.76 -20.32 -6.53
C ILE A 64 26.20 -21.54 -7.27
N ASP A 65 25.27 -22.28 -6.65
CA ASP A 65 24.72 -23.52 -7.22
C ASP A 65 23.98 -23.29 -8.54
N GLY A 66 23.24 -22.16 -8.63
CA GLY A 66 22.58 -21.77 -9.87
C GLY A 66 22.18 -20.29 -9.87
N ARG A 67 22.15 -19.70 -11.07
CA ARG A 67 21.74 -18.31 -11.27
C ARG A 67 20.99 -18.14 -12.57
N ILE A 68 19.86 -17.40 -12.53
CA ILE A 68 19.08 -17.00 -13.70
C ILE A 68 19.15 -15.47 -13.82
N PRO A 69 20.07 -14.93 -14.65
CA PRO A 69 20.28 -13.48 -14.71
C PRO A 69 19.08 -12.69 -15.21
N SER A 70 18.33 -13.23 -16.20
CA SER A 70 17.18 -12.57 -16.82
C SER A 70 16.06 -12.30 -15.83
N THR A 71 15.81 -13.21 -14.90
CA THR A 71 14.77 -13.11 -13.88
C THR A 71 15.31 -12.74 -12.50
N LYS A 72 16.62 -12.44 -12.41
CA LYS A 72 17.32 -12.07 -11.17
C LYS A 72 17.11 -13.10 -10.03
N VAL A 73 17.20 -14.38 -10.34
CA VAL A 73 17.10 -15.48 -9.38
C VAL A 73 18.46 -16.03 -9.02
N LEU A 74 18.70 -16.27 -7.73
CA LEU A 74 19.85 -17.02 -7.21
C LEU A 74 19.34 -18.29 -6.54
N ILE A 75 19.97 -19.43 -6.85
CA ILE A 75 19.58 -20.75 -6.38
C ILE A 75 20.66 -21.30 -5.45
N GLU A 76 20.23 -21.82 -4.31
CA GLU A 76 21.06 -22.57 -3.38
C GLU A 76 20.45 -23.97 -3.17
N GLN A 77 21.13 -25.00 -3.64
CA GLN A 77 20.63 -26.39 -3.60
C GLN A 77 21.22 -27.16 -2.42
N LYS A 78 20.40 -28.01 -1.82
CA LYS A 78 20.83 -28.96 -0.76
C LYS A 78 20.32 -30.36 -1.06
N SER A 79 20.98 -31.36 -0.49
CA SER A 79 20.58 -32.76 -0.62
C SER A 79 19.22 -33.05 0.04
N LEU A 80 18.50 -34.02 -0.49
CA LEU A 80 17.25 -34.51 0.06
C LEU A 80 17.38 -34.82 1.58
N GLY A 81 16.36 -34.39 2.35
CA GLY A 81 16.30 -34.57 3.80
C GLY A 81 17.07 -33.53 4.61
N LYS A 82 17.73 -32.56 3.99
CA LYS A 82 18.31 -31.41 4.68
C LYS A 82 17.20 -30.39 5.01
N ASP A 83 17.14 -29.95 6.26
CA ASP A 83 16.24 -28.88 6.68
C ASP A 83 16.79 -27.52 6.20
N LEU A 84 16.05 -26.86 5.31
CA LEU A 84 16.46 -25.58 4.69
C LEU A 84 16.45 -24.40 5.68
N ARG A 85 15.86 -24.56 6.84
CA ARG A 85 15.79 -23.49 7.87
C ARG A 85 16.89 -23.64 8.91
N LYS A 86 17.53 -24.80 9.02
CA LYS A 86 18.58 -25.07 10.01
C LYS A 86 19.97 -24.71 9.50
N GLY A 87 20.80 -24.22 10.42
CA GLY A 87 22.21 -23.98 10.16
C GLY A 87 22.96 -25.27 9.86
N ILE A 88 23.71 -25.25 8.75
CA ILE A 88 24.62 -26.32 8.30
C ILE A 88 26.05 -25.82 8.54
N LEU A 89 26.89 -26.68 9.13
CA LEU A 89 28.30 -26.35 9.37
C LEU A 89 29.03 -26.18 8.03
N GLN A 90 29.59 -25.02 7.80
CA GLN A 90 30.35 -24.68 6.61
C GLN A 90 31.83 -25.11 6.74
N SER A 91 32.57 -25.11 5.63
CA SER A 91 34.01 -25.46 5.62
C SER A 91 34.87 -24.50 6.44
N ASP A 92 34.41 -23.25 6.63
CA ASP A 92 35.05 -22.23 7.47
C ASP A 92 34.71 -22.35 8.96
N GLY A 93 33.91 -23.35 9.36
CA GLY A 93 33.45 -23.56 10.73
C GLY A 93 32.22 -22.70 11.11
N SER A 94 31.69 -21.86 10.24
CA SER A 94 30.46 -21.09 10.48
C SER A 94 29.23 -21.98 10.35
N LEU A 95 28.17 -21.67 11.14
CA LEU A 95 26.88 -22.36 11.10
C LEU A 95 25.87 -21.45 10.37
N LEU A 96 25.58 -21.77 9.11
CA LEU A 96 24.67 -21.00 8.26
C LEU A 96 23.57 -21.88 7.69
N ASN A 97 22.35 -21.34 7.62
CA ASN A 97 21.31 -21.99 6.82
C ASN A 97 21.52 -21.67 5.31
N PRO A 98 20.90 -22.42 4.38
CA PRO A 98 21.09 -22.22 2.94
C PRO A 98 20.81 -20.77 2.47
N PHE A 99 19.82 -20.11 3.01
CA PHE A 99 19.54 -18.72 2.71
C PHE A 99 20.67 -17.77 3.14
N GLN A 100 21.19 -17.96 4.35
CA GLN A 100 22.34 -17.18 4.84
C GLN A 100 23.60 -17.43 4.02
N GLN A 101 23.77 -18.67 3.52
CA GLN A 101 24.85 -19.03 2.60
C GLN A 101 24.66 -18.28 1.28
N ALA A 102 23.49 -18.35 0.66
CA ALA A 102 23.17 -17.62 -0.56
C ALA A 102 23.39 -16.09 -0.41
N ARG A 103 22.97 -15.51 0.72
CA ARG A 103 23.18 -14.07 1.00
C ARG A 103 24.65 -13.66 1.06
N ARG A 104 25.57 -14.52 1.51
CA ARG A 104 27.00 -14.24 1.45
C ARG A 104 27.48 -14.00 0.03
N TYR A 105 26.92 -14.75 -0.94
CA TYR A 105 27.28 -14.60 -2.35
C TYR A 105 26.78 -13.26 -2.91
N VAL A 106 25.59 -12.81 -2.49
CA VAL A 106 25.01 -11.54 -2.93
C VAL A 106 25.89 -10.34 -2.59
N VAL A 107 26.54 -10.35 -1.41
CA VAL A 107 27.42 -9.26 -0.97
C VAL A 107 28.62 -9.06 -1.90
N SER A 108 29.09 -10.12 -2.58
CA SER A 108 30.23 -10.05 -3.50
C SER A 108 29.83 -9.72 -4.94
N LEU A 109 28.54 -9.69 -5.27
CA LEU A 109 28.05 -9.32 -6.59
C LEU A 109 27.94 -7.79 -6.75
N PRO A 110 28.14 -7.27 -7.97
CA PRO A 110 27.80 -5.88 -8.27
C PRO A 110 26.32 -5.60 -7.96
N VAL A 111 25.99 -4.39 -7.48
CA VAL A 111 24.60 -4.01 -7.11
C VAL A 111 23.61 -4.23 -8.26
N SER A 112 24.02 -4.02 -9.51
CA SER A 112 23.21 -4.28 -10.70
C SER A 112 22.87 -5.76 -10.93
N GLU A 113 23.64 -6.66 -10.31
CA GLU A 113 23.50 -8.12 -10.42
C GLU A 113 22.90 -8.77 -9.18
N HIS A 114 22.51 -7.96 -8.18
CA HIS A 114 21.84 -8.48 -6.98
C HIS A 114 20.54 -9.19 -7.39
N PRO A 115 20.29 -10.40 -6.84
CA PRO A 115 19.08 -11.13 -7.13
C PRO A 115 17.86 -10.44 -6.53
N ARG A 116 16.74 -10.51 -7.24
CA ARG A 116 15.40 -10.22 -6.70
C ARG A 116 14.93 -11.37 -5.82
N TRP A 117 15.18 -12.59 -6.26
CA TRP A 117 14.72 -13.80 -5.61
C TRP A 117 15.88 -14.69 -5.21
N ILE A 118 15.85 -15.24 -3.99
CA ILE A 118 16.71 -16.34 -3.57
C ILE A 118 15.84 -17.57 -3.38
N VAL A 119 16.15 -18.66 -4.08
CA VAL A 119 15.43 -19.92 -3.96
C VAL A 119 16.36 -20.94 -3.31
N THR A 120 15.99 -21.46 -2.15
CA THR A 120 16.67 -22.60 -1.56
C THR A 120 15.83 -23.87 -1.78
N CYS A 121 16.47 -24.96 -2.18
CA CYS A 121 15.79 -26.21 -2.54
C CYS A 121 16.53 -27.42 -1.99
N ASN A 122 15.76 -28.45 -1.57
CA ASN A 122 16.30 -29.74 -1.11
C ASN A 122 15.66 -30.93 -1.85
N PHE A 123 15.18 -30.74 -3.07
CA PHE A 123 14.46 -31.73 -3.89
C PHE A 123 13.06 -32.13 -3.37
N SER A 124 12.68 -31.79 -2.16
CA SER A 124 11.34 -32.06 -1.63
C SER A 124 10.51 -30.80 -1.42
N GLU A 125 11.18 -29.67 -1.28
CA GLU A 125 10.57 -28.35 -1.08
C GLU A 125 11.45 -27.23 -1.64
N PHE A 126 10.81 -26.13 -1.98
CA PHE A 126 11.43 -24.87 -2.33
C PHE A 126 11.06 -23.83 -1.25
N LEU A 127 12.05 -23.05 -0.80
CA LEU A 127 11.82 -21.86 -0.02
C LEU A 127 12.23 -20.65 -0.87
N VAL A 128 11.26 -19.78 -1.19
CA VAL A 128 11.45 -18.61 -2.03
C VAL A 128 11.52 -17.37 -1.14
N TYR A 129 12.61 -16.63 -1.23
CA TYR A 129 12.84 -15.40 -0.47
C TYR A 129 12.80 -14.19 -1.41
N ASP A 130 11.93 -13.23 -1.13
CA ASP A 130 11.90 -11.94 -1.81
C ASP A 130 12.94 -11.00 -1.19
N MET A 131 13.96 -10.61 -1.99
CA MET A 131 15.03 -9.74 -1.51
C MET A 131 14.62 -8.26 -1.44
N GLU A 132 13.45 -7.88 -1.91
CA GLU A 132 12.82 -6.61 -1.55
C GLU A 132 12.24 -6.64 -0.14
N GLN A 133 11.98 -7.85 0.39
CA GLN A 133 11.54 -8.09 1.77
C GLN A 133 12.47 -9.11 2.49
N PRO A 134 13.76 -8.82 2.65
CA PRO A 134 14.78 -9.79 3.07
C PRO A 134 14.60 -10.34 4.48
N ASN A 135 13.69 -9.81 5.26
CA ASN A 135 13.33 -10.25 6.61
C ASN A 135 11.95 -10.92 6.67
N GLY A 136 11.27 -11.05 5.52
CA GLY A 136 10.03 -11.82 5.38
C GLY A 136 10.27 -13.33 5.58
N GLU A 137 9.22 -14.05 5.97
CA GLU A 137 9.27 -15.51 5.91
C GLU A 137 9.27 -15.96 4.45
N PRO A 138 10.05 -16.99 4.11
CA PRO A 138 10.07 -17.51 2.75
C PRO A 138 8.73 -18.17 2.40
N GLU A 139 8.35 -18.04 1.17
CA GLU A 139 7.26 -18.81 0.59
C GLU A 139 7.69 -20.28 0.45
N GLN A 140 6.91 -21.20 0.99
CA GLN A 140 7.20 -22.64 0.96
C GLN A 140 6.34 -23.34 -0.08
N ILE A 141 6.98 -24.10 -0.98
CA ILE A 141 6.31 -24.87 -2.03
C ILE A 141 6.83 -26.31 -1.96
N PHE A 142 5.93 -27.28 -1.78
CA PHE A 142 6.34 -28.69 -1.75
C PHE A 142 6.37 -29.29 -3.15
N LEU A 143 7.39 -30.08 -3.44
CA LEU A 143 7.50 -30.78 -4.73
C LEU A 143 6.25 -31.59 -5.07
N LYS A 144 5.68 -32.30 -4.10
CA LYS A 144 4.47 -33.13 -4.27
C LYS A 144 3.24 -32.34 -4.72
N ASP A 145 3.18 -31.03 -4.39
CA ASP A 145 2.05 -30.16 -4.66
C ASP A 145 2.28 -29.32 -5.93
N LEU A 146 3.45 -29.46 -6.58
CA LEU A 146 3.86 -28.63 -7.71
C LEU A 146 2.91 -28.71 -8.91
N GLY A 147 2.23 -29.83 -9.13
CA GLY A 147 1.21 -29.95 -10.18
C GLY A 147 0.04 -28.98 -10.02
N LYS A 148 -0.24 -28.53 -8.78
CA LYS A 148 -1.28 -27.53 -8.47
C LYS A 148 -0.70 -26.13 -8.26
N GLU A 149 0.53 -26.04 -7.77
CA GLU A 149 1.16 -24.79 -7.32
C GLU A 149 2.31 -24.33 -8.24
N TYR A 150 2.44 -24.88 -9.45
CA TYR A 150 3.53 -24.57 -10.39
C TYR A 150 3.64 -23.06 -10.69
N TYR A 151 2.53 -22.35 -10.69
CA TYR A 151 2.45 -20.90 -10.97
C TYR A 151 3.27 -20.08 -9.97
N ARG A 152 3.48 -20.58 -8.75
CA ARG A 152 4.29 -19.93 -7.71
C ARG A 152 5.80 -19.97 -8.00
N LEU A 153 6.24 -20.82 -8.96
CA LEU A 153 7.61 -20.84 -9.48
C LEU A 153 7.74 -20.20 -10.87
N GLN A 154 6.69 -19.58 -11.39
CA GLN A 154 6.70 -19.01 -12.74
C GLN A 154 7.68 -17.85 -12.89
N PHE A 155 8.00 -17.14 -11.80
CA PHE A 155 9.02 -16.09 -11.75
C PHE A 155 10.44 -16.60 -12.13
N LEU A 156 10.69 -17.91 -12.12
CA LEU A 156 11.95 -18.47 -12.60
C LEU A 156 12.20 -18.22 -14.09
N VAL A 157 11.11 -18.17 -14.87
CA VAL A 157 11.17 -18.08 -16.35
C VAL A 157 10.57 -16.79 -16.87
N ASP A 158 9.77 -16.13 -16.08
CA ASP A 158 9.08 -14.89 -16.46
C ASP A 158 9.17 -13.87 -15.33
N THR A 159 9.74 -12.70 -15.64
CA THR A 159 9.74 -11.54 -14.71
C THR A 159 8.42 -10.81 -14.70
N ARG A 160 7.50 -11.25 -15.55
CA ARG A 160 6.25 -10.57 -15.83
C ARG A 160 5.10 -11.50 -15.46
N ASN A 161 4.12 -10.97 -14.75
CA ASN A 161 2.74 -11.39 -14.93
C ASN A 161 2.38 -11.02 -16.37
N GLU A 162 2.61 -11.89 -17.35
CA GLU A 162 2.49 -11.55 -18.79
C GLU A 162 1.11 -10.98 -19.10
N HIS A 163 0.06 -11.47 -18.45
CA HIS A 163 -1.29 -10.99 -18.70
C HIS A 163 -1.50 -9.57 -18.16
N LEU A 164 -1.15 -9.29 -16.89
CA LEU A 164 -1.22 -7.96 -16.29
C LEU A 164 -0.24 -7.00 -16.97
N SER A 165 0.93 -7.49 -17.38
CA SER A 165 1.93 -6.68 -18.10
C SER A 165 1.46 -6.35 -19.53
N LYS A 166 0.78 -7.28 -20.23
CA LYS A 166 0.23 -7.02 -21.55
C LYS A 166 -0.93 -6.03 -21.47
N GLU A 167 -1.88 -6.26 -20.58
CA GLU A 167 -3.01 -5.34 -20.33
C GLU A 167 -2.53 -3.95 -19.94
N MET A 168 -1.52 -3.87 -19.07
CA MET A 168 -0.93 -2.60 -18.64
C MET A 168 -0.18 -1.91 -19.79
N GLN A 169 0.59 -2.65 -20.60
CA GLN A 169 1.31 -2.10 -21.75
C GLN A 169 0.34 -1.58 -22.82
N VAL A 170 -0.72 -2.35 -23.13
CA VAL A 170 -1.80 -1.94 -24.04
C VAL A 170 -2.48 -0.67 -23.49
N SER A 171 -2.77 -0.64 -22.19
CA SER A 171 -3.44 0.51 -21.58
C SER A 171 -2.55 1.76 -21.50
N MET A 172 -1.24 1.60 -21.30
CA MET A 172 -0.29 2.71 -21.39
C MET A 172 -0.22 3.29 -22.82
N GLN A 173 -0.19 2.43 -23.83
CA GLN A 173 -0.24 2.85 -25.24
C GLN A 173 -1.54 3.58 -25.56
N ALA A 174 -2.67 3.06 -25.08
CA ALA A 174 -3.96 3.75 -25.20
C ALA A 174 -3.91 5.15 -24.58
N GLY A 175 -3.33 5.29 -23.39
CA GLY A 175 -3.15 6.57 -22.71
C GLY A 175 -2.30 7.57 -23.50
N GLU A 176 -1.24 7.11 -24.12
CA GLU A 176 -0.41 7.96 -24.99
C GLU A 176 -1.19 8.46 -26.22
N ILE A 177 -2.00 7.58 -26.84
CA ILE A 177 -2.85 7.92 -27.99
C ILE A 177 -3.90 8.94 -27.58
N VAL A 178 -4.62 8.68 -26.48
CA VAL A 178 -5.63 9.60 -25.93
C VAL A 178 -4.99 10.94 -25.57
N GLY A 179 -3.82 10.94 -24.97
CA GLY A 179 -3.07 12.15 -24.64
C GLY A 179 -2.74 12.99 -25.88
N LYS A 180 -2.32 12.37 -26.97
CA LYS A 180 -2.06 13.03 -28.25
C LYS A 180 -3.33 13.64 -28.84
N ILE A 181 -4.45 12.89 -28.85
CA ILE A 181 -5.76 13.38 -29.31
C ILE A 181 -6.20 14.57 -28.44
N TYR A 182 -6.12 14.44 -27.13
CA TYR A 182 -6.49 15.49 -26.19
C TYR A 182 -5.70 16.77 -26.40
N ASP A 183 -4.37 16.68 -26.50
CA ASP A 183 -3.48 17.83 -26.68
C ASP A 183 -3.69 18.51 -28.04
N ALA A 184 -4.04 17.73 -29.07
CA ALA A 184 -4.34 18.26 -30.39
C ALA A 184 -5.71 18.95 -30.42
N LEU A 185 -6.72 18.38 -29.77
CA LEU A 185 -8.05 18.98 -29.63
C LEU A 185 -8.02 20.24 -28.76
N LEU A 186 -7.31 20.23 -27.63
CA LEU A 186 -7.19 21.37 -26.72
C LEU A 186 -6.69 22.64 -27.43
N LYS A 187 -5.79 22.47 -28.39
CA LYS A 187 -5.26 23.59 -29.17
C LYS A 187 -6.30 24.22 -30.14
N GLN A 188 -7.39 23.51 -30.39
CA GLN A 188 -8.45 23.94 -31.30
C GLN A 188 -9.60 24.66 -30.58
N TYR A 189 -9.66 24.60 -29.24
CA TYR A 189 -10.61 25.40 -28.48
C TYR A 189 -10.09 26.85 -28.33
N ASP A 190 -10.98 27.83 -28.47
CA ASP A 190 -10.64 29.26 -28.44
C ASP A 190 -10.23 29.72 -27.03
N ASP A 191 -10.70 29.04 -25.99
CA ASP A 191 -10.39 29.33 -24.58
C ASP A 191 -10.19 28.06 -23.75
N ASN A 192 -9.66 28.25 -22.54
CA ASN A 192 -9.49 27.21 -21.55
C ASN A 192 -10.51 27.37 -20.39
N SER A 193 -11.73 27.80 -20.69
CA SER A 193 -12.80 27.88 -19.69
C SER A 193 -13.13 26.51 -19.11
N PRO A 194 -13.66 26.43 -17.89
CA PRO A 194 -14.10 25.16 -17.33
C PRO A 194 -15.11 24.43 -18.22
N GLU A 195 -15.94 25.17 -18.94
CA GLU A 195 -16.94 24.64 -19.86
C GLU A 195 -16.29 24.04 -21.13
N ALA A 196 -15.33 24.73 -21.73
CA ALA A 196 -14.57 24.21 -22.89
C ALA A 196 -13.78 22.96 -22.53
N LEU A 197 -13.14 22.92 -21.35
CA LEU A 197 -12.44 21.74 -20.84
C LEU A 197 -13.40 20.57 -20.58
N ARG A 198 -14.60 20.84 -20.10
CA ARG A 198 -15.64 19.82 -19.94
C ARG A 198 -16.07 19.23 -21.30
N TRP A 199 -16.34 20.05 -22.30
CA TRP A 199 -16.68 19.59 -23.66
C TRP A 199 -15.55 18.76 -24.28
N LEU A 200 -14.31 19.20 -24.12
CA LEU A 200 -13.13 18.45 -24.57
C LEU A 200 -13.07 17.05 -23.94
N ASN A 201 -13.28 16.97 -22.62
CA ASN A 201 -13.27 15.72 -21.88
C ASN A 201 -14.35 14.77 -22.40
N ILE A 202 -15.59 15.25 -22.54
CA ILE A 202 -16.71 14.46 -23.06
C ILE A 202 -16.44 13.99 -24.50
N LEU A 203 -15.89 14.88 -25.34
CA LEU A 203 -15.53 14.55 -26.73
C LEU A 203 -14.51 13.43 -26.78
N CYS A 204 -13.44 13.49 -25.96
CA CYS A 204 -12.43 12.43 -25.90
C CYS A 204 -13.04 11.08 -25.49
N VAL A 205 -13.90 11.06 -24.47
CA VAL A 205 -14.58 9.82 -24.03
C VAL A 205 -15.46 9.26 -25.12
N ARG A 206 -16.24 10.08 -25.85
CA ARG A 206 -17.09 9.66 -26.97
C ARG A 206 -16.27 9.09 -28.11
N ILE A 207 -15.16 9.71 -28.47
CA ILE A 207 -14.27 9.20 -29.52
C ILE A 207 -13.72 7.83 -29.13
N VAL A 208 -13.21 7.69 -27.92
CA VAL A 208 -12.62 6.42 -27.47
C VAL A 208 -13.68 5.33 -27.33
N PHE A 209 -14.88 5.67 -26.88
CA PHE A 209 -15.99 4.72 -26.91
C PHE A 209 -16.29 4.24 -28.34
N CYS A 210 -16.30 5.12 -29.33
CA CYS A 210 -16.52 4.74 -30.73
C CYS A 210 -15.41 3.83 -31.27
N LEU A 211 -14.15 4.12 -30.94
CA LEU A 211 -13.01 3.27 -31.29
C LEU A 211 -13.12 1.88 -30.65
N TYR A 212 -13.43 1.84 -29.35
CA TYR A 212 -13.68 0.59 -28.64
C TYR A 212 -14.86 -0.20 -29.25
N ALA A 213 -15.97 0.48 -29.55
CA ALA A 213 -17.17 -0.16 -30.06
C ALA A 213 -16.95 -0.77 -31.46
N GLU A 214 -16.05 -0.18 -32.24
CA GLU A 214 -15.64 -0.72 -33.55
C GLU A 214 -14.82 -2.00 -33.38
N ASP A 215 -13.74 -1.97 -32.56
CA ASP A 215 -12.84 -3.11 -32.39
C ASP A 215 -13.50 -4.26 -31.60
N ALA A 216 -14.39 -3.93 -30.66
CA ALA A 216 -15.17 -4.92 -29.91
C ALA A 216 -16.34 -5.55 -30.73
N GLY A 217 -16.53 -5.14 -31.98
CA GLY A 217 -17.59 -5.66 -32.84
C GLY A 217 -19.00 -5.15 -32.48
N ILE A 218 -19.13 -4.14 -31.64
CA ILE A 218 -20.42 -3.49 -31.32
C ILE A 218 -20.92 -2.68 -32.54
N PHE A 219 -19.98 -2.01 -33.23
CA PHE A 219 -20.19 -1.47 -34.56
C PHE A 219 -19.78 -2.48 -35.61
N GLY A 220 -20.11 -2.23 -36.90
CA GLY A 220 -19.57 -3.04 -38.00
C GLY A 220 -18.04 -2.86 -38.09
N HIS A 221 -17.38 -3.89 -38.64
CA HIS A 221 -15.92 -3.86 -38.83
C HIS A 221 -15.48 -2.63 -39.61
N ASP A 222 -14.49 -1.86 -39.06
CA ASP A 222 -13.97 -0.60 -39.63
C ASP A 222 -15.07 0.43 -39.96
N GLN A 223 -16.23 0.37 -39.31
CA GLN A 223 -17.36 1.24 -39.61
C GLN A 223 -17.14 2.69 -39.22
N PHE A 224 -16.58 2.94 -38.05
CA PHE A 224 -16.25 4.28 -37.56
C PHE A 224 -15.11 4.91 -38.38
N TYR A 225 -14.05 4.13 -38.62
CA TYR A 225 -12.97 4.51 -39.52
C TYR A 225 -13.50 4.85 -40.93
N ALA A 226 -14.23 3.92 -41.56
CA ALA A 226 -14.74 4.09 -42.94
C ALA A 226 -15.70 5.28 -43.06
N PHE A 227 -16.45 5.59 -42.01
CA PHE A 227 -17.31 6.77 -41.95
C PHE A 227 -16.47 8.06 -41.91
N LEU A 228 -15.54 8.19 -40.99
CA LEU A 228 -14.77 9.41 -40.83
C LEU A 228 -13.76 9.64 -41.98
N ALA A 229 -13.18 8.59 -42.55
CA ALA A 229 -12.22 8.69 -43.65
C ALA A 229 -12.77 9.35 -44.92
N ARG A 230 -14.10 9.44 -45.07
CA ARG A 230 -14.77 10.09 -46.23
C ARG A 230 -14.79 11.61 -46.15
N TYR A 231 -14.51 12.18 -44.95
CA TYR A 231 -14.60 13.62 -44.72
C TYR A 231 -13.22 14.24 -44.71
N GLU A 232 -13.10 15.46 -45.26
CA GLU A 232 -11.93 16.28 -45.06
C GLU A 232 -11.87 16.81 -43.61
N ALA A 233 -10.71 17.24 -43.14
CA ALA A 233 -10.54 17.70 -41.75
C ALA A 233 -11.53 18.83 -41.38
N GLU A 234 -11.82 19.73 -42.28
CA GLU A 234 -12.77 20.85 -42.09
C GLU A 234 -14.21 20.37 -41.85
N ASP A 235 -14.59 19.22 -42.37
CA ASP A 235 -15.94 18.60 -42.25
C ASP A 235 -16.06 17.62 -41.10
N MET A 236 -14.95 17.21 -40.46
CA MET A 236 -14.93 16.24 -39.36
C MET A 236 -15.80 16.66 -38.18
N ARG A 237 -15.78 17.93 -37.82
CA ARG A 237 -16.66 18.51 -36.79
C ARG A 237 -18.13 18.20 -37.06
N ARG A 238 -18.58 18.42 -38.28
CA ARG A 238 -19.97 18.14 -38.71
C ARG A 238 -20.25 16.64 -38.69
N ALA A 239 -19.34 15.84 -39.23
CA ALA A 239 -19.49 14.40 -39.28
C ALA A 239 -19.67 13.79 -37.88
N LEU A 240 -18.84 14.19 -36.92
CA LEU A 240 -18.94 13.71 -35.53
C LEU A 240 -20.23 14.16 -34.85
N ARG A 241 -20.68 15.39 -35.06
CA ARG A 241 -21.94 15.87 -34.53
C ARG A 241 -23.11 15.07 -35.06
N ASP A 242 -23.15 14.86 -36.37
CA ASP A 242 -24.22 14.11 -37.04
C ASP A 242 -24.20 12.64 -36.60
N LEU A 243 -23.01 12.05 -36.38
CA LEU A 243 -22.87 10.70 -35.83
C LEU A 243 -23.39 10.60 -34.41
N PHE A 244 -22.97 11.51 -33.51
CA PHE A 244 -23.40 11.49 -32.10
C PHE A 244 -24.92 11.69 -31.95
N GLU A 245 -25.55 12.49 -32.82
CA GLU A 245 -26.99 12.63 -32.88
C GLU A 245 -27.65 11.31 -33.29
N VAL A 246 -27.10 10.61 -34.28
CA VAL A 246 -27.59 9.30 -34.71
C VAL A 246 -27.45 8.24 -33.63
N LEU A 247 -26.31 8.18 -32.97
CA LEU A 247 -26.05 7.25 -31.87
C LEU A 247 -26.99 7.48 -30.67
N ASN A 248 -27.47 8.72 -30.47
CA ASN A 248 -28.42 9.08 -29.44
C ASN A 248 -29.90 8.97 -29.87
N THR A 249 -30.19 8.67 -31.15
CA THR A 249 -31.53 8.65 -31.65
C THR A 249 -32.03 7.20 -31.91
N PRO A 250 -33.13 6.77 -31.24
CA PRO A 250 -33.74 5.45 -31.48
C PRO A 250 -34.04 5.22 -32.93
N LEU A 251 -33.90 3.97 -33.41
CA LEU A 251 -34.05 3.60 -34.82
C LEU A 251 -35.38 4.04 -35.44
N ASP A 252 -36.47 3.93 -34.68
CA ASP A 252 -37.83 4.31 -35.06
C ASP A 252 -38.05 5.83 -35.14
N LYS A 253 -37.21 6.62 -34.51
CA LYS A 253 -37.29 8.09 -34.49
C LYS A 253 -36.35 8.77 -35.46
N ARG A 254 -35.53 8.01 -36.19
CA ARG A 254 -34.56 8.55 -37.15
C ARG A 254 -35.24 9.11 -38.38
N SER A 255 -34.65 10.17 -38.94
CA SER A 255 -35.15 10.75 -40.22
C SER A 255 -35.08 9.74 -41.37
N LYS A 256 -36.12 9.67 -42.18
CA LYS A 256 -36.14 8.85 -43.41
C LYS A 256 -35.11 9.32 -44.44
N TYR A 257 -34.66 10.58 -44.33
CA TYR A 257 -33.70 11.19 -45.27
C TYR A 257 -32.24 11.11 -44.74
N LEU A 258 -32.03 10.36 -43.67
CA LEU A 258 -30.68 10.12 -43.15
C LEU A 258 -29.84 9.38 -44.18
N LYS A 259 -28.55 9.74 -44.30
CA LYS A 259 -27.61 9.04 -45.20
C LYS A 259 -27.46 7.58 -44.80
N ASP A 260 -27.25 6.70 -45.75
CA ASP A 260 -27.21 5.24 -45.51
C ASP A 260 -26.01 4.83 -44.64
N ASP A 261 -24.86 5.54 -44.73
CA ASP A 261 -23.71 5.34 -43.86
C ASP A 261 -23.99 5.64 -42.37
N LEU A 262 -24.77 6.68 -42.11
CA LEU A 262 -25.22 7.02 -40.77
C LEU A 262 -26.35 6.10 -40.28
N LYS A 263 -27.23 5.65 -41.16
CA LYS A 263 -28.29 4.67 -40.79
C LYS A 263 -27.73 3.36 -40.30
N ALA A 264 -26.55 2.97 -40.79
CA ALA A 264 -25.90 1.71 -40.46
C ALA A 264 -25.39 1.67 -38.98
N PHE A 265 -25.20 2.82 -38.34
CA PHE A 265 -24.82 2.84 -36.95
C PHE A 265 -25.98 2.44 -36.03
N PRO A 266 -25.71 1.65 -34.99
CA PRO A 266 -26.72 1.25 -34.00
C PRO A 266 -27.18 2.44 -33.13
N TYR A 267 -28.29 2.26 -32.42
CA TYR A 267 -28.69 3.17 -31.33
C TYR A 267 -28.01 2.75 -30.06
N THR A 268 -27.16 3.61 -29.50
CA THR A 268 -26.38 3.28 -28.31
C THR A 268 -27.14 3.53 -26.99
N ASN A 269 -27.98 4.60 -26.90
CA ASN A 269 -28.64 5.00 -25.65
C ASN A 269 -27.61 5.31 -24.51
N GLY A 270 -28.00 5.11 -23.27
CA GLY A 270 -27.10 5.17 -22.09
C GLY A 270 -26.75 6.57 -21.59
N GLY A 271 -27.12 7.64 -22.29
CA GLY A 271 -26.80 9.02 -21.89
C GLY A 271 -25.44 9.54 -22.35
N LEU A 272 -24.54 8.69 -22.87
CA LEU A 272 -23.19 9.09 -23.30
C LEU A 272 -23.20 10.18 -24.37
N PHE A 273 -24.17 10.13 -25.31
CA PHE A 273 -24.31 11.07 -26.42
C PHE A 273 -25.43 12.10 -26.21
N GLU A 274 -26.06 12.16 -25.02
CA GLU A 274 -27.23 13.02 -24.76
C GLU A 274 -26.85 14.49 -24.63
N GLU A 275 -25.77 14.81 -23.94
CA GLU A 275 -25.33 16.18 -23.72
C GLU A 275 -24.83 16.81 -25.02
N GLN A 276 -25.29 18.01 -25.36
CA GLN A 276 -24.78 18.78 -26.48
C GLN A 276 -23.46 19.44 -26.09
N ILE A 277 -22.40 19.13 -26.83
CA ILE A 277 -21.06 19.69 -26.62
C ILE A 277 -20.63 20.50 -27.83
N GLU A 278 -19.80 21.50 -27.61
CA GLU A 278 -19.10 22.20 -28.70
C GLU A 278 -17.91 21.35 -29.17
N ILE A 279 -17.94 20.94 -30.44
CA ILE A 279 -16.85 20.19 -31.07
C ILE A 279 -15.97 21.20 -31.83
N PRO A 280 -14.64 21.25 -31.62
CA PRO A 280 -13.77 22.19 -32.32
C PRO A 280 -13.51 21.78 -33.77
N GLN A 281 -12.87 22.63 -34.53
CA GLN A 281 -12.41 22.29 -35.87
C GLN A 281 -11.28 21.25 -35.82
N PHE A 282 -11.21 20.38 -36.80
CA PHE A 282 -10.15 19.39 -36.94
C PHE A 282 -9.06 19.89 -37.87
N THR A 283 -7.82 19.57 -37.58
CA THR A 283 -6.67 19.76 -38.47
C THR A 283 -6.35 18.44 -39.16
N GLU A 284 -5.58 18.49 -40.26
CA GLU A 284 -5.11 17.28 -40.95
C GLU A 284 -4.28 16.36 -40.00
N ASP A 285 -3.45 16.95 -39.15
CA ASP A 285 -2.65 16.22 -38.16
C ASP A 285 -3.54 15.50 -37.15
N LEU A 286 -4.62 16.15 -36.67
CA LEU A 286 -5.58 15.56 -35.74
C LEU A 286 -6.39 14.44 -36.41
N LYS A 287 -6.82 14.67 -37.66
CA LYS A 287 -7.49 13.64 -38.46
C LYS A 287 -6.58 12.43 -38.67
N HIS A 288 -5.31 12.64 -39.04
CA HIS A 288 -4.34 11.56 -39.20
C HIS A 288 -4.12 10.81 -37.89
N THR A 289 -3.96 11.51 -36.76
CA THR A 289 -3.81 10.88 -35.45
C THR A 289 -5.01 10.01 -35.09
N LEU A 290 -6.22 10.49 -35.35
CA LEU A 290 -7.46 9.74 -35.05
C LEU A 290 -7.61 8.51 -35.96
N LEU A 291 -7.44 8.68 -37.26
CA LEU A 291 -7.70 7.62 -38.23
C LEU A 291 -6.57 6.60 -38.30
N GLN A 292 -5.31 7.03 -38.32
CA GLN A 292 -4.17 6.12 -38.43
C GLN A 292 -3.76 5.57 -37.06
N ASN A 293 -3.35 6.44 -36.13
CA ASN A 293 -2.74 5.96 -34.90
C ASN A 293 -3.77 5.38 -33.90
N ALA A 294 -4.98 5.97 -33.88
CA ALA A 294 -5.97 5.54 -32.90
C ALA A 294 -6.92 4.45 -33.45
N SER A 295 -7.28 4.49 -34.75
CA SER A 295 -8.25 3.51 -35.28
C SER A 295 -7.57 2.32 -35.96
N LEU A 296 -6.55 2.52 -36.81
CA LEU A 296 -5.94 1.41 -37.57
C LEU A 296 -4.77 0.70 -36.85
N ASP A 297 -3.92 1.50 -36.15
CA ASP A 297 -2.67 0.98 -35.57
C ASP A 297 -2.84 0.41 -34.16
N PHE A 298 -4.03 0.52 -33.58
CA PHE A 298 -4.28 0.14 -32.17
C PHE A 298 -5.61 -0.62 -32.03
N ASP A 299 -5.60 -1.74 -31.30
CA ASP A 299 -6.79 -2.56 -31.00
C ASP A 299 -7.34 -2.21 -29.61
N TRP A 300 -8.47 -1.49 -29.58
CA TRP A 300 -9.14 -1.06 -28.36
C TRP A 300 -9.88 -2.18 -27.63
N SER A 301 -10.16 -3.30 -28.27
CA SER A 301 -10.86 -4.43 -27.64
C SER A 301 -10.03 -5.11 -26.55
N GLU A 302 -8.70 -5.01 -26.64
CA GLU A 302 -7.76 -5.57 -25.67
C GLU A 302 -7.54 -4.72 -24.40
N ILE A 303 -8.15 -3.51 -24.31
CA ILE A 303 -8.01 -2.65 -23.13
C ILE A 303 -8.73 -3.25 -21.93
N SER A 304 -8.05 -3.30 -20.78
CA SER A 304 -8.67 -3.57 -19.49
C SER A 304 -9.58 -2.41 -19.07
N PRO A 305 -10.89 -2.62 -18.85
CA PRO A 305 -11.80 -1.57 -18.40
C PRO A 305 -11.37 -0.94 -17.08
N THR A 306 -10.76 -1.72 -16.18
CA THR A 306 -10.25 -1.24 -14.90
C THR A 306 -9.07 -0.30 -15.09
N ILE A 307 -8.18 -0.59 -16.04
CA ILE A 307 -7.03 0.26 -16.35
C ILE A 307 -7.45 1.47 -17.21
N PHE A 308 -8.46 1.31 -18.07
CA PHE A 308 -9.04 2.38 -18.89
C PHE A 308 -9.35 3.64 -18.07
N GLY A 309 -10.06 3.47 -16.96
CA GLY A 309 -10.41 4.57 -16.06
C GLY A 309 -9.18 5.34 -15.55
N ALA A 310 -8.17 4.62 -15.10
CA ALA A 310 -6.95 5.21 -14.54
C ALA A 310 -6.11 5.96 -15.60
N VAL A 311 -6.01 5.40 -16.79
CA VAL A 311 -5.31 6.02 -17.91
C VAL A 311 -5.97 7.34 -18.31
N PHE A 312 -7.29 7.36 -18.37
CA PHE A 312 -8.04 8.58 -18.69
C PHE A 312 -7.86 9.64 -17.61
N GLU A 313 -8.00 9.28 -16.36
CA GLU A 313 -7.82 10.22 -15.25
C GLU A 313 -6.41 10.82 -15.23
N SER A 314 -5.37 10.01 -15.45
CA SER A 314 -3.99 10.49 -15.46
C SER A 314 -3.67 11.38 -16.67
N THR A 315 -4.27 11.08 -17.82
CA THR A 315 -3.98 11.75 -19.09
C THR A 315 -4.72 13.08 -19.21
N LEU A 316 -5.97 13.14 -18.76
CA LEU A 316 -6.85 14.28 -19.00
C LEU A 316 -6.96 15.24 -17.80
N ASN A 317 -6.51 14.85 -16.61
CA ASN A 317 -6.50 15.75 -15.46
C ASN A 317 -5.21 16.60 -15.43
N PRO A 318 -5.27 17.95 -15.61
CA PRO A 318 -4.08 18.80 -15.61
C PRO A 318 -3.26 18.81 -14.33
N GLU A 319 -3.88 18.51 -13.17
CA GLU A 319 -3.21 18.49 -11.87
C GLU A 319 -2.38 17.20 -11.68
N THR A 320 -2.93 16.06 -12.07
CA THR A 320 -2.23 14.76 -12.05
C THR A 320 -1.13 14.72 -13.10
N ARG A 321 -1.34 15.32 -14.26
CA ARG A 321 -0.36 15.47 -15.34
C ARG A 321 0.89 16.25 -14.90
N ARG A 322 0.72 17.34 -14.14
CA ARG A 322 1.83 18.17 -13.61
C ARG A 322 2.58 17.50 -12.46
N SER A 323 1.90 16.69 -11.68
CA SER A 323 2.50 15.97 -10.54
C SER A 323 3.24 14.71 -10.95
N GLY A 324 3.07 14.19 -12.16
CA GLY A 324 3.70 12.98 -12.70
C GLY A 324 3.28 11.71 -11.95
N GLY A 325 2.10 11.71 -11.31
CA GLY A 325 1.61 10.59 -10.53
C GLY A 325 0.26 10.10 -11.04
N MET A 326 0.22 8.90 -11.61
CA MET A 326 -1.03 8.14 -11.74
C MET A 326 -1.44 7.64 -10.34
N HIS A 327 -2.62 8.02 -9.87
CA HIS A 327 -3.23 7.43 -8.67
C HIS A 327 -4.06 6.21 -9.06
N TYR A 328 -3.41 5.21 -9.64
CA TYR A 328 -4.05 3.97 -10.05
C TYR A 328 -4.10 2.98 -8.89
N THR A 329 -5.28 2.41 -8.64
CA THR A 329 -5.43 1.26 -7.75
C THR A 329 -5.29 -0.01 -8.58
N SER A 330 -4.19 -0.75 -8.41
CA SER A 330 -3.95 -1.99 -9.15
C SER A 330 -5.02 -3.05 -8.86
N ILE A 331 -5.27 -3.93 -9.84
CA ILE A 331 -6.23 -5.04 -9.71
C ILE A 331 -5.90 -5.88 -8.47
N GLU A 332 -4.61 -6.18 -8.23
CA GLU A 332 -4.16 -6.90 -7.04
C GLU A 332 -4.59 -6.21 -5.74
N ASN A 333 -4.47 -4.89 -5.65
CA ASN A 333 -4.88 -4.14 -4.47
C ASN A 333 -6.41 -4.06 -4.33
N ILE A 334 -7.17 -4.08 -5.43
CA ILE A 334 -8.64 -4.19 -5.40
C ILE A 334 -9.02 -5.55 -4.82
N HIS A 335 -8.38 -6.64 -5.26
CA HIS A 335 -8.62 -7.98 -4.75
C HIS A 335 -8.30 -8.13 -3.26
N LYS A 336 -7.30 -7.43 -2.72
CA LYS A 336 -7.08 -7.36 -1.25
C LYS A 336 -8.28 -6.80 -0.49
N VAL A 337 -9.16 -6.05 -1.15
CA VAL A 337 -10.41 -5.53 -0.55
C VAL A 337 -11.57 -6.48 -0.79
N ILE A 338 -11.82 -6.88 -2.05
CA ILE A 338 -13.04 -7.60 -2.44
C ILE A 338 -13.00 -9.09 -2.10
N ASP A 339 -11.82 -9.73 -2.17
CA ASP A 339 -11.69 -11.17 -1.88
C ASP A 339 -12.11 -11.50 -0.44
N PRO A 340 -11.52 -10.89 0.60
CA PRO A 340 -11.91 -11.21 1.97
C PRO A 340 -13.28 -10.61 2.36
N LEU A 341 -13.78 -9.62 1.61
CA LEU A 341 -15.06 -9.01 1.90
C LEU A 341 -16.24 -9.90 1.49
N PHE A 342 -16.17 -10.49 0.29
CA PHE A 342 -17.27 -11.31 -0.24
C PHE A 342 -16.87 -12.33 -1.30
N LEU A 343 -15.81 -12.09 -2.08
CA LEU A 343 -15.54 -12.90 -3.27
C LEU A 343 -15.11 -14.33 -2.92
N ASN A 344 -14.29 -14.48 -1.87
CA ASN A 344 -13.89 -15.81 -1.38
C ASN A 344 -15.11 -16.62 -0.89
N ASP A 345 -16.04 -15.98 -0.16
CA ASP A 345 -17.26 -16.62 0.32
C ASP A 345 -18.13 -17.10 -0.87
N LEU A 346 -18.25 -16.26 -1.91
CA LEU A 346 -19.02 -16.61 -3.11
C LEU A 346 -18.35 -17.73 -3.91
N ARG A 347 -17.04 -17.72 -4.06
CA ARG A 347 -16.29 -18.77 -4.77
C ARG A 347 -16.41 -20.13 -4.05
N ASN A 348 -16.17 -20.13 -2.75
CA ASN A 348 -16.33 -21.35 -1.94
C ASN A 348 -17.75 -21.93 -2.05
N GLU A 349 -18.78 -21.09 -2.02
CA GLU A 349 -20.16 -21.53 -2.20
C GLU A 349 -20.41 -22.14 -3.60
N LEU A 350 -19.84 -21.55 -4.65
CA LEU A 350 -19.92 -22.11 -6.00
C LEU A 350 -19.21 -23.45 -6.08
N ASP A 351 -18.03 -23.58 -5.52
CA ASP A 351 -17.25 -24.82 -5.50
C ASP A 351 -18.04 -25.94 -4.77
N GLU A 352 -18.66 -25.64 -3.61
CA GLU A 352 -19.54 -26.58 -2.90
C GLU A 352 -20.76 -27.00 -3.73
N ILE A 353 -21.34 -26.07 -4.52
CA ILE A 353 -22.47 -26.38 -5.41
C ILE A 353 -22.02 -27.28 -6.56
N LEU A 354 -20.84 -27.05 -7.13
CA LEU A 354 -20.30 -27.87 -8.21
C LEU A 354 -19.96 -29.29 -7.78
N GLU A 355 -19.64 -29.51 -6.50
CA GLU A 355 -19.43 -30.84 -5.92
C GLU A 355 -20.74 -31.64 -5.71
N GLU A 356 -21.93 -31.01 -5.81
CA GLU A 356 -23.21 -31.68 -5.65
C GLU A 356 -23.43 -32.76 -6.71
N LYS A 357 -23.59 -33.99 -6.29
CA LYS A 357 -23.70 -35.19 -7.16
C LYS A 357 -25.10 -35.37 -7.80
N VAL A 358 -26.13 -34.81 -7.16
CA VAL A 358 -27.52 -34.94 -7.65
C VAL A 358 -27.80 -33.80 -8.62
N GLU A 359 -27.81 -34.08 -9.93
CA GLU A 359 -27.94 -33.10 -11.00
C GLU A 359 -29.13 -32.13 -10.83
N LYS A 360 -30.30 -32.63 -10.43
CA LYS A 360 -31.48 -31.78 -10.20
C LYS A 360 -31.30 -30.81 -9.00
N GLN A 361 -30.58 -31.24 -7.97
CA GLN A 361 -30.30 -30.39 -6.83
C GLN A 361 -29.22 -29.37 -7.18
N ARG A 362 -28.17 -29.80 -7.90
CA ARG A 362 -27.14 -28.92 -8.41
C ARG A 362 -27.72 -27.81 -9.28
N ALA A 363 -28.58 -28.16 -10.26
CA ALA A 363 -29.24 -27.17 -11.14
C ALA A 363 -30.05 -26.15 -10.35
N LYS A 364 -30.80 -26.57 -9.33
CA LYS A 364 -31.55 -25.65 -8.47
C LYS A 364 -30.62 -24.73 -7.64
N LYS A 365 -29.57 -25.28 -7.05
CA LYS A 365 -28.58 -24.52 -6.28
C LYS A 365 -27.86 -23.48 -7.16
N LEU A 366 -27.53 -23.84 -8.42
CA LEU A 366 -26.93 -22.92 -9.40
C LEU A 366 -27.87 -21.77 -9.73
N ASP A 367 -29.19 -22.02 -9.89
CA ASP A 367 -30.16 -20.96 -10.13
C ASP A 367 -30.32 -20.04 -8.92
N ASP A 368 -30.43 -20.61 -7.71
CA ASP A 368 -30.49 -19.85 -6.46
C ASP A 368 -29.21 -19.00 -6.27
N TYR A 369 -28.04 -19.55 -6.60
CA TYR A 369 -26.75 -18.85 -6.52
C TYR A 369 -26.67 -17.71 -7.54
N GLN A 370 -27.09 -17.91 -8.80
CA GLN A 370 -27.14 -16.87 -9.80
C GLN A 370 -28.09 -15.73 -9.39
N ASN A 371 -29.25 -16.05 -8.81
CA ASN A 371 -30.17 -15.07 -8.24
C ASN A 371 -29.54 -14.31 -7.05
N LYS A 372 -28.76 -14.99 -6.23
CA LYS A 372 -27.99 -14.34 -5.15
C LYS A 372 -26.99 -13.34 -5.74
N LEU A 373 -26.19 -13.71 -6.74
CA LEU A 373 -25.25 -12.79 -7.39
C LEU A 373 -25.97 -11.53 -7.92
N ALA A 374 -27.10 -11.71 -8.58
CA ALA A 374 -27.93 -10.63 -9.14
C ALA A 374 -28.59 -9.73 -8.07
N SER A 375 -28.69 -10.19 -6.83
CA SER A 375 -29.29 -9.42 -5.72
C SER A 375 -28.28 -8.55 -4.95
N LEU A 376 -26.98 -8.77 -5.13
CA LEU A 376 -25.94 -8.02 -4.44
C LEU A 376 -25.86 -6.59 -4.98
N THR A 377 -25.62 -5.63 -4.09
CA THR A 377 -25.46 -4.21 -4.46
C THR A 377 -24.24 -3.62 -3.78
N PHE A 378 -23.56 -2.72 -4.48
CA PHE A 378 -22.27 -2.18 -4.10
C PHE A 378 -22.27 -0.66 -4.15
N LEU A 379 -21.61 -0.01 -3.19
CA LEU A 379 -21.40 1.43 -3.17
C LEU A 379 -19.91 1.72 -3.00
N ASP A 380 -19.37 2.53 -3.91
CA ASP A 380 -18.07 3.18 -3.73
C ASP A 380 -18.27 4.68 -3.52
N PRO A 381 -18.08 5.20 -2.29
CA PRO A 381 -18.32 6.62 -1.98
C PRO A 381 -17.14 7.55 -2.34
N ALA A 382 -16.16 7.09 -3.11
CA ALA A 382 -15.08 7.86 -3.69
C ALA A 382 -14.54 7.11 -4.91
N CYS A 383 -15.44 6.86 -5.88
CA CYS A 383 -15.20 5.85 -6.91
C CYS A 383 -14.14 6.26 -7.95
N GLY A 384 -13.76 7.53 -8.03
CA GLY A 384 -12.84 7.99 -9.07
C GLY A 384 -13.34 7.58 -10.45
N SER A 385 -12.45 7.00 -11.22
CA SER A 385 -12.75 6.43 -12.55
C SER A 385 -13.44 5.06 -12.52
N GLY A 386 -13.91 4.59 -11.34
CA GLY A 386 -14.73 3.39 -11.20
C GLY A 386 -13.99 2.07 -11.05
N ASN A 387 -12.69 2.05 -10.82
CA ASN A 387 -11.85 0.85 -10.82
C ASN A 387 -12.37 -0.26 -9.88
N PHE A 388 -12.78 0.08 -8.65
CA PHE A 388 -13.36 -0.89 -7.71
C PHE A 388 -14.69 -1.46 -8.22
N LEU A 389 -15.56 -0.61 -8.74
CA LEU A 389 -16.86 -1.02 -9.26
C LEU A 389 -16.71 -1.93 -10.49
N THR A 390 -15.81 -1.56 -11.39
CA THR A 390 -15.50 -2.27 -12.61
C THR A 390 -14.95 -3.68 -12.33
N GLU A 391 -13.91 -3.79 -11.51
CA GLU A 391 -13.31 -5.09 -11.16
C GLU A 391 -14.27 -5.97 -10.35
N THR A 392 -15.06 -5.36 -9.46
CA THR A 392 -16.12 -6.09 -8.74
C THR A 392 -17.17 -6.64 -9.70
N TYR A 393 -17.60 -5.85 -10.68
CA TYR A 393 -18.52 -6.32 -11.73
C TYR A 393 -17.93 -7.47 -12.53
N LEU A 394 -16.69 -7.32 -13.03
CA LEU A 394 -15.99 -8.37 -13.78
C LEU A 394 -15.88 -9.66 -12.97
N SER A 395 -15.51 -9.57 -11.68
CA SER A 395 -15.39 -10.73 -10.80
C SER A 395 -16.72 -11.46 -10.60
N LEU A 396 -17.83 -10.74 -10.40
CA LEU A 396 -19.16 -11.34 -10.28
C LEU A 396 -19.62 -11.96 -11.61
N ARG A 397 -19.34 -11.32 -12.72
CA ARG A 397 -19.68 -11.84 -14.05
C ARG A 397 -18.90 -13.10 -14.41
N ARG A 398 -17.62 -13.19 -14.01
CA ARG A 398 -16.83 -14.42 -14.18
C ARG A 398 -17.47 -15.59 -13.42
N LEU A 399 -17.89 -15.38 -12.16
CA LEU A 399 -18.61 -16.40 -11.38
C LEU A 399 -19.94 -16.78 -12.06
N GLU A 400 -20.69 -15.81 -12.55
CA GLU A 400 -21.94 -16.06 -13.27
C GLU A 400 -21.69 -16.83 -14.57
N ASN A 401 -20.64 -16.51 -15.32
CA ASN A 401 -20.28 -17.22 -16.55
C ASN A 401 -19.88 -18.69 -16.27
N GLU A 402 -19.29 -18.98 -15.13
CA GLU A 402 -19.06 -20.38 -14.68
C GLU A 402 -20.39 -21.11 -14.44
N VAL A 403 -21.36 -20.47 -13.80
CA VAL A 403 -22.72 -21.02 -13.61
C VAL A 403 -23.39 -21.27 -14.95
N ILE A 404 -23.33 -20.33 -15.89
CA ILE A 404 -23.92 -20.44 -17.23
C ILE A 404 -23.27 -21.59 -17.99
N ARG A 405 -21.94 -21.73 -17.93
CA ARG A 405 -21.18 -22.82 -18.57
C ARG A 405 -21.61 -24.18 -18.03
N GLU A 406 -21.72 -24.35 -16.73
CA GLU A 406 -22.11 -25.61 -16.11
C GLU A 406 -23.55 -25.99 -16.44
N ARG A 407 -24.48 -25.01 -16.47
CA ARG A 407 -25.88 -25.23 -16.91
C ARG A 407 -25.98 -25.60 -18.38
N HIS A 408 -25.15 -25.02 -19.24
CA HIS A 408 -25.12 -25.33 -20.66
C HIS A 408 -24.60 -26.74 -20.91
N HIS A 409 -23.59 -27.21 -20.19
CA HIS A 409 -23.07 -28.57 -20.31
C HIS A 409 -24.03 -29.65 -19.80
N SER A 410 -24.88 -29.36 -18.83
CA SER A 410 -25.78 -30.35 -18.21
C SER A 410 -27.09 -30.57 -18.95
N GLN A 411 -27.22 -30.15 -20.20
CA GLN A 411 -28.43 -30.33 -21.06
C GLN A 411 -29.78 -29.86 -20.44
N THR A 412 -29.76 -29.14 -19.34
CA THR A 412 -30.97 -28.65 -18.67
C THR A 412 -31.63 -27.46 -19.39
N PHE A 413 -31.10 -27.07 -20.53
CA PHE A 413 -31.62 -25.99 -21.40
C PHE A 413 -32.71 -26.40 -22.38
N LEU A 414 -33.30 -27.58 -22.23
CA LEU A 414 -34.44 -28.00 -23.05
C LEU A 414 -35.72 -27.26 -22.63
N GLY A 415 -35.94 -26.08 -23.18
CA GLY A 415 -37.26 -25.47 -23.14
C GLY A 415 -37.45 -23.98 -22.90
N PHE A 416 -36.41 -23.18 -22.63
CA PHE A 416 -36.56 -21.74 -22.56
C PHE A 416 -35.46 -21.04 -23.36
N GLU A 417 -35.85 -20.40 -24.45
CA GLU A 417 -35.03 -19.44 -25.19
C GLU A 417 -34.91 -18.14 -24.41
N GLU A 418 -34.17 -18.12 -23.29
CA GLU A 418 -33.72 -16.83 -22.70
C GLU A 418 -32.74 -16.18 -23.67
N VAL A 419 -33.12 -15.02 -24.20
CA VAL A 419 -32.32 -14.26 -25.17
C VAL A 419 -30.96 -13.86 -24.53
N ASN A 420 -30.96 -13.56 -23.24
CA ASN A 420 -29.74 -13.29 -22.47
C ASN A 420 -29.80 -14.00 -21.09
N PRO A 421 -28.94 -14.99 -20.80
CA PRO A 421 -28.98 -15.76 -19.58
C PRO A 421 -28.33 -15.02 -18.40
N SER A 422 -27.65 -13.88 -18.60
CA SER A 422 -26.97 -13.12 -17.52
C SER A 422 -27.97 -12.30 -16.70
N LYS A 423 -27.88 -12.41 -15.39
CA LYS A 423 -28.69 -11.69 -14.38
C LYS A 423 -27.91 -10.60 -13.68
N VAL A 424 -26.59 -10.74 -13.56
CA VAL A 424 -25.71 -9.72 -13.00
C VAL A 424 -25.62 -8.53 -13.95
N SER A 425 -25.86 -7.34 -13.46
CA SER A 425 -25.95 -6.10 -14.24
C SER A 425 -25.20 -4.96 -13.57
N ILE A 426 -24.70 -4.01 -14.38
CA ILE A 426 -24.09 -2.78 -13.88
C ILE A 426 -25.04 -1.97 -12.99
N GLN A 427 -26.34 -2.17 -13.07
CA GLN A 427 -27.35 -1.51 -12.23
C GLN A 427 -27.21 -1.81 -10.73
N GLN A 428 -26.42 -2.81 -10.34
CA GLN A 428 -26.12 -3.19 -8.95
C GLN A 428 -25.02 -2.33 -8.32
N PHE A 429 -24.35 -1.49 -9.10
CA PHE A 429 -23.16 -0.73 -8.71
C PHE A 429 -23.50 0.75 -8.59
N TYR A 430 -23.12 1.35 -7.48
CA TYR A 430 -23.36 2.75 -7.15
C TYR A 430 -22.03 3.43 -6.82
N GLY A 431 -21.88 4.68 -7.23
CA GLY A 431 -20.66 5.47 -6.96
C GLY A 431 -20.98 6.91 -6.61
N ILE A 432 -20.08 7.53 -5.86
CA ILE A 432 -20.09 8.98 -5.64
C ILE A 432 -18.69 9.49 -5.96
N GLU A 433 -18.64 10.50 -6.83
CA GLU A 433 -17.39 11.13 -7.23
C GLU A 433 -17.57 12.65 -7.33
N ILE A 434 -16.56 13.40 -6.88
CA ILE A 434 -16.61 14.88 -6.87
C ILE A 434 -16.29 15.47 -8.23
N ASN A 435 -15.60 14.72 -9.06
CA ASN A 435 -15.15 15.15 -10.39
C ASN A 435 -16.14 14.63 -11.46
N ASP A 436 -16.82 15.54 -12.15
CA ASP A 436 -17.80 15.23 -13.22
C ASP A 436 -17.21 14.39 -14.37
N PHE A 437 -15.96 14.67 -14.72
CA PHE A 437 -15.25 13.91 -15.74
C PHE A 437 -15.02 12.46 -15.29
N ALA A 438 -14.56 12.23 -14.06
CA ALA A 438 -14.35 10.89 -13.54
C ALA A 438 -15.67 10.09 -13.45
N VAL A 439 -16.81 10.74 -13.19
CA VAL A 439 -18.16 10.15 -13.30
C VAL A 439 -18.42 9.60 -14.70
N THR A 440 -18.12 10.39 -15.73
CA THR A 440 -18.31 10.00 -17.12
C THR A 440 -17.41 8.80 -17.49
N VAL A 441 -16.15 8.85 -17.06
CA VAL A 441 -15.18 7.76 -17.27
C VAL A 441 -15.61 6.47 -16.57
N ALA A 442 -16.02 6.55 -15.30
CA ALA A 442 -16.48 5.40 -14.52
C ALA A 442 -17.71 4.72 -15.15
N THR A 443 -18.66 5.53 -15.61
CA THR A 443 -19.84 5.05 -16.35
C THR A 443 -19.45 4.33 -17.63
N THR A 444 -18.54 4.90 -18.40
CA THR A 444 -18.05 4.32 -19.66
C THR A 444 -17.28 3.02 -19.42
N ALA A 445 -16.43 2.98 -18.39
CA ALA A 445 -15.69 1.77 -18.01
C ALA A 445 -16.63 0.61 -17.62
N LEU A 446 -17.72 0.89 -16.93
CA LEU A 446 -18.73 -0.12 -16.60
C LEU A 446 -19.45 -0.64 -17.86
N TRP A 447 -19.78 0.21 -18.83
CA TRP A 447 -20.35 -0.25 -20.12
C TRP A 447 -19.37 -1.11 -20.91
N ILE A 448 -18.10 -0.72 -20.98
CA ILE A 448 -17.04 -1.52 -21.61
C ILE A 448 -16.95 -2.90 -20.93
N SER A 449 -16.98 -2.93 -19.60
CA SER A 449 -16.98 -4.19 -18.84
C SER A 449 -18.18 -5.06 -19.13
N GLU A 450 -19.38 -4.45 -19.25
CA GLU A 450 -20.61 -5.16 -19.60
C GLU A 450 -20.49 -5.78 -21.00
N ALA A 451 -19.96 -5.03 -21.99
CA ALA A 451 -19.73 -5.52 -23.34
C ALA A 451 -18.76 -6.71 -23.38
N GLN A 452 -17.62 -6.60 -22.69
CA GLN A 452 -16.62 -7.69 -22.65
C GLN A 452 -17.18 -8.95 -22.02
N MET A 453 -17.90 -8.83 -20.90
CA MET A 453 -18.49 -9.98 -20.21
C MET A 453 -19.63 -10.60 -21.00
N LEU A 454 -20.36 -9.81 -21.80
CA LEU A 454 -21.39 -10.33 -22.71
C LEU A 454 -20.75 -11.13 -23.84
N ALA A 455 -19.72 -10.61 -24.48
CA ALA A 455 -18.93 -11.31 -25.49
C ALA A 455 -18.38 -12.65 -24.98
N GLU A 456 -17.94 -12.71 -23.71
CA GLU A 456 -17.53 -13.96 -23.06
C GLU A 456 -18.73 -14.92 -22.90
N THR A 457 -19.90 -14.42 -22.51
CA THR A 457 -21.13 -15.22 -22.38
C THR A 457 -21.56 -15.77 -23.75
N GLU A 458 -21.48 -14.99 -24.85
CA GLU A 458 -21.72 -15.41 -26.22
C GLU A 458 -20.85 -16.59 -26.63
N ARG A 459 -19.55 -16.52 -26.31
CA ARG A 459 -18.59 -17.62 -26.57
C ARG A 459 -18.99 -18.91 -25.82
N ILE A 460 -19.49 -18.80 -24.58
CA ILE A 460 -19.95 -19.94 -23.79
C ILE A 460 -21.23 -20.54 -24.41
N MET A 461 -22.15 -19.68 -24.83
CA MET A 461 -23.45 -20.08 -25.35
C MET A 461 -23.43 -20.47 -26.84
N HIS A 462 -22.33 -20.17 -27.56
CA HIS A 462 -22.22 -20.29 -29.01
C HIS A 462 -23.37 -19.58 -29.77
N ARG A 463 -23.76 -18.41 -29.28
CA ARG A 463 -24.90 -17.64 -29.77
C ARG A 463 -24.64 -16.14 -29.57
N ASP A 464 -25.04 -15.33 -30.57
CA ASP A 464 -25.00 -13.88 -30.51
C ASP A 464 -26.07 -13.35 -29.53
N ILE A 465 -25.71 -12.37 -28.71
CA ILE A 465 -26.55 -11.69 -27.73
C ILE A 465 -26.50 -10.19 -28.00
N ASP A 466 -27.63 -9.54 -28.22
CA ASP A 466 -27.69 -8.11 -28.49
C ASP A 466 -27.19 -7.29 -27.25
N PHE A 467 -26.11 -6.56 -27.44
CA PHE A 467 -25.58 -5.65 -26.42
C PHE A 467 -26.30 -4.30 -26.41
N LEU A 468 -26.63 -3.77 -27.59
CA LEU A 468 -27.29 -2.48 -27.75
C LEU A 468 -28.81 -2.60 -27.79
N PRO A 469 -29.58 -1.60 -27.35
CA PRO A 469 -29.09 -0.33 -26.76
C PRO A 469 -28.59 -0.48 -25.33
N LEU A 470 -27.61 0.33 -24.95
CA LEU A 470 -27.11 0.41 -23.57
C LEU A 470 -28.29 0.71 -22.64
N LYS A 471 -28.33 0.05 -21.49
CA LYS A 471 -29.28 0.42 -20.45
C LYS A 471 -28.87 1.77 -19.85
N THR A 472 -29.84 2.68 -19.68
CA THR A 472 -29.59 3.94 -18.99
C THR A 472 -29.02 3.67 -17.60
N TYR A 473 -27.91 4.29 -17.28
CA TYR A 473 -27.20 4.08 -16.03
C TYR A 473 -26.84 5.42 -15.39
N HIS A 474 -27.42 5.70 -14.22
CA HIS A 474 -27.29 6.95 -13.47
C HIS A 474 -26.85 6.73 -12.03
N ASN A 475 -26.28 5.57 -11.71
CA ASN A 475 -25.93 5.22 -10.34
C ASN A 475 -24.58 5.78 -9.89
N ILE A 476 -23.83 6.46 -10.79
CA ILE A 476 -22.66 7.24 -10.38
C ILE A 476 -23.10 8.70 -10.22
N HIS A 477 -23.02 9.20 -8.98
CA HIS A 477 -23.48 10.53 -8.61
C HIS A 477 -22.31 11.50 -8.49
N GLU A 478 -22.42 12.65 -9.18
CA GLU A 478 -21.46 13.75 -9.02
C GLU A 478 -21.70 14.48 -7.70
N GLY A 479 -20.62 14.67 -6.93
CA GLY A 479 -20.63 15.52 -5.75
C GLY A 479 -19.75 15.03 -4.60
N ASN A 480 -19.72 15.85 -3.54
CA ASN A 480 -18.91 15.52 -2.36
C ASN A 480 -19.62 14.44 -1.51
N ALA A 481 -19.04 13.25 -1.44
CA ALA A 481 -19.57 12.12 -0.71
C ALA A 481 -19.80 12.40 0.79
N LEU A 482 -19.08 13.34 1.38
CA LEU A 482 -19.28 13.72 2.80
C LEU A 482 -20.50 14.62 2.99
N ARG A 483 -20.99 15.30 1.94
CA ARG A 483 -22.14 16.23 1.97
C ARG A 483 -23.42 15.61 1.42
N ILE A 484 -23.31 14.70 0.43
CA ILE A 484 -24.46 13.96 -0.14
C ILE A 484 -25.00 12.97 0.91
N ASP A 485 -26.31 12.84 1.03
CA ASP A 485 -26.88 11.72 1.80
C ASP A 485 -26.78 10.42 0.98
N TRP A 486 -26.15 9.40 1.54
CA TRP A 486 -25.99 8.12 0.84
C TRP A 486 -27.32 7.36 0.69
N GLU A 487 -28.35 7.67 1.51
CA GLU A 487 -29.70 7.12 1.32
C GLU A 487 -30.36 7.59 0.01
N ASP A 488 -30.01 8.80 -0.47
CA ASP A 488 -30.48 9.32 -1.76
C ASP A 488 -29.79 8.62 -2.95
N VAL A 489 -28.59 8.08 -2.75
CA VAL A 489 -27.82 7.36 -3.78
C VAL A 489 -28.28 5.89 -3.86
N VAL A 490 -28.28 5.21 -2.73
CA VAL A 490 -28.74 3.83 -2.60
C VAL A 490 -29.32 3.62 -1.19
N PRO A 491 -30.59 3.20 -1.06
CA PRO A 491 -31.13 2.90 0.26
C PRO A 491 -30.39 1.77 0.96
N LYS A 492 -29.98 1.97 2.21
CA LYS A 492 -29.19 0.97 2.96
C LYS A 492 -29.86 -0.40 3.08
N VAL A 493 -31.19 -0.49 2.96
CA VAL A 493 -31.91 -1.76 2.95
C VAL A 493 -31.67 -2.60 1.69
N LYS A 494 -31.23 -1.96 0.61
CA LYS A 494 -30.87 -2.62 -0.66
C LYS A 494 -29.38 -2.89 -0.76
N LEU A 495 -28.55 -2.17 -0.01
CA LEU A 495 -27.10 -2.23 -0.11
C LEU A 495 -26.54 -3.50 0.54
N SER A 496 -25.60 -4.13 -0.11
CA SER A 496 -24.87 -5.29 0.41
C SER A 496 -23.48 -4.93 0.90
N TYR A 497 -22.73 -4.13 0.12
CA TYR A 497 -21.31 -3.83 0.40
C TYR A 497 -20.97 -2.37 0.12
N ILE A 498 -20.08 -1.83 0.96
CA ILE A 498 -19.38 -0.55 0.71
C ILE A 498 -17.91 -0.89 0.51
N ILE A 499 -17.35 -0.43 -0.61
CA ILE A 499 -15.94 -0.64 -1.00
C ILE A 499 -15.34 0.68 -1.45
N GLY A 500 -14.04 0.84 -1.39
CA GLY A 500 -13.41 2.01 -2.01
C GLY A 500 -12.07 2.41 -1.41
N ASN A 501 -11.46 3.39 -2.07
CA ASN A 501 -10.19 3.99 -1.69
C ASN A 501 -10.36 5.52 -1.52
N PRO A 502 -10.90 5.98 -0.39
CA PRO A 502 -11.13 7.40 -0.14
C PRO A 502 -9.84 8.22 -0.13
N PRO A 503 -9.88 9.54 -0.40
CA PRO A 503 -8.68 10.36 -0.52
C PRO A 503 -7.89 10.48 0.78
N PHE A 504 -6.54 10.30 0.70
CA PHE A 504 -5.61 10.40 1.82
C PHE A 504 -5.05 11.81 1.95
N VAL A 505 -5.64 12.62 2.81
CA VAL A 505 -5.13 13.96 3.13
C VAL A 505 -4.84 14.03 4.62
N GLY A 506 -3.56 14.13 4.96
CA GLY A 506 -3.13 14.29 6.34
C GLY A 506 -3.58 15.63 6.91
N ASN A 507 -3.86 15.68 8.20
CA ASN A 507 -4.39 16.87 8.89
C ASN A 507 -3.69 18.19 8.54
N ASN A 508 -2.36 18.18 8.44
CA ASN A 508 -1.59 19.39 8.16
C ASN A 508 -1.71 19.91 6.72
N TYR A 509 -2.20 19.09 5.81
CA TYR A 509 -2.30 19.37 4.37
C TYR A 509 -3.72 19.67 3.91
N MET A 510 -4.73 19.54 4.79
CA MET A 510 -6.11 19.85 4.46
C MET A 510 -6.28 21.34 4.16
N ASN A 511 -7.04 21.65 3.09
CA ASN A 511 -7.52 22.99 2.80
C ASN A 511 -8.75 23.35 3.67
N ASP A 512 -9.23 24.59 3.55
CA ASP A 512 -10.32 25.10 4.37
C ASP A 512 -11.64 24.35 4.11
N SER A 513 -11.92 23.95 2.85
CA SER A 513 -13.11 23.17 2.50
C SER A 513 -13.08 21.78 3.16
N GLN A 514 -11.94 21.09 3.09
CA GLN A 514 -11.76 19.77 3.73
C GLN A 514 -11.85 19.86 5.26
N ARG A 515 -11.35 20.95 5.86
CA ARG A 515 -11.54 21.21 7.32
C ARG A 515 -13.00 21.46 7.68
N ALA A 516 -13.73 22.13 6.80
CA ALA A 516 -15.16 22.33 6.97
C ALA A 516 -15.94 21.02 6.84
N ASP A 517 -15.53 20.11 5.97
CA ASP A 517 -16.10 18.77 5.83
C ASP A 517 -15.84 17.86 7.05
N LEU A 518 -14.66 18.00 7.69
CA LEU A 518 -14.31 17.22 8.89
C LEU A 518 -15.14 17.63 10.11
N ALA A 519 -15.47 18.92 10.25
CA ALA A 519 -16.07 19.48 11.47
C ALA A 519 -17.41 18.84 11.89
N PRO A 520 -18.34 18.48 10.99
CA PRO A 520 -19.60 17.80 11.34
C PRO A 520 -19.40 16.39 11.92
N PHE A 521 -18.36 15.68 11.47
CA PHE A 521 -18.08 14.32 11.93
C PHE A 521 -17.28 14.31 13.24
N PHE A 522 -16.34 15.25 13.39
CA PHE A 522 -15.43 15.32 14.54
C PHE A 522 -15.31 16.75 15.09
N PRO A 523 -16.37 17.31 15.70
CA PRO A 523 -16.40 18.72 16.13
C PRO A 523 -15.36 19.08 17.18
N LYS A 524 -14.88 18.08 17.96
CA LYS A 524 -13.87 18.27 19.02
C LYS A 524 -12.44 17.89 18.58
N ASN A 525 -12.27 17.15 17.49
CA ASN A 525 -11.03 16.49 17.08
C ASN A 525 -10.58 16.98 15.71
N LYS A 526 -9.83 18.10 15.70
CA LYS A 526 -9.35 18.72 14.45
C LYS A 526 -8.02 18.12 13.94
N THR A 527 -7.51 17.07 14.57
CA THR A 527 -6.20 16.47 14.27
C THR A 527 -6.27 15.17 13.48
N LEU A 528 -7.48 14.73 13.15
CA LEU A 528 -7.71 13.51 12.35
C LEU A 528 -7.43 13.77 10.87
N ASP A 529 -6.97 12.74 10.16
CA ASP A 529 -6.80 12.76 8.72
C ASP A 529 -8.17 12.73 8.01
N TYR A 530 -8.23 13.28 6.81
CA TYR A 530 -9.49 13.49 6.07
C TYR A 530 -10.25 12.19 5.80
N VAL A 531 -9.53 11.11 5.52
CA VAL A 531 -10.09 9.77 5.28
C VAL A 531 -10.97 9.26 6.45
N CYS A 532 -10.72 9.72 7.68
CA CYS A 532 -11.51 9.35 8.85
C CYS A 532 -13.01 9.70 8.71
N CYS A 533 -13.33 10.71 7.89
CA CYS A 533 -14.72 11.09 7.63
C CYS A 533 -15.49 10.00 6.90
N TRP A 534 -14.87 9.30 5.94
CA TRP A 534 -15.49 8.16 5.23
C TRP A 534 -15.76 7.00 6.17
N TYR A 535 -14.78 6.65 7.04
CA TYR A 535 -14.98 5.62 8.05
C TYR A 535 -16.15 5.95 8.99
N LYS A 536 -16.21 7.20 9.48
CA LYS A 536 -17.31 7.63 10.37
C LYS A 536 -18.66 7.65 9.66
N LYS A 537 -18.69 8.13 8.41
CA LYS A 537 -19.93 8.17 7.63
C LYS A 537 -20.43 6.78 7.30
N ALA A 538 -19.53 5.89 6.83
CA ALA A 538 -19.85 4.50 6.55
C ALA A 538 -20.33 3.77 7.80
N ALA A 539 -19.59 3.89 8.92
CA ALA A 539 -19.99 3.27 10.19
C ALA A 539 -21.40 3.71 10.63
N LYS A 540 -21.70 5.01 10.56
CA LYS A 540 -23.01 5.54 10.89
C LYS A 540 -24.11 5.05 9.93
N TYR A 541 -23.77 4.96 8.63
CA TYR A 541 -24.73 4.56 7.60
C TYR A 541 -25.16 3.09 7.75
N ILE A 542 -24.21 2.20 8.08
CA ILE A 542 -24.48 0.76 8.19
C ILE A 542 -25.16 0.34 9.51
N VAL A 543 -25.35 1.27 10.46
CA VAL A 543 -26.01 0.96 11.74
C VAL A 543 -27.38 0.31 11.51
N GLY A 544 -27.59 -0.84 12.14
CA GLY A 544 -28.85 -1.60 12.07
C GLY A 544 -29.02 -2.43 10.79
N THR A 545 -27.99 -2.56 9.97
CA THR A 545 -28.01 -3.33 8.72
C THR A 545 -27.08 -4.54 8.75
N LYS A 546 -27.08 -5.33 7.67
CA LYS A 546 -26.12 -6.40 7.42
C LYS A 546 -25.04 -5.98 6.43
N VAL A 547 -24.97 -4.71 6.05
CA VAL A 547 -23.98 -4.18 5.10
C VAL A 547 -22.59 -4.38 5.67
N ARG A 548 -21.68 -4.92 4.86
CA ARG A 548 -20.25 -5.00 5.17
C ARG A 548 -19.51 -3.90 4.41
N CYS A 549 -18.52 -3.31 5.05
CA CYS A 549 -17.74 -2.22 4.50
C CYS A 549 -16.25 -2.59 4.50
N ALA A 550 -15.53 -2.28 3.42
CA ALA A 550 -14.08 -2.36 3.40
C ALA A 550 -13.48 -1.15 2.69
N LEU A 551 -12.64 -0.42 3.40
CA LEU A 551 -12.02 0.79 2.91
C LEU A 551 -10.50 0.73 3.03
N VAL A 552 -9.83 1.29 2.03
CA VAL A 552 -8.40 1.54 2.05
C VAL A 552 -8.12 2.82 2.83
N SER A 553 -7.01 2.87 3.55
CA SER A 553 -6.55 4.07 4.24
C SER A 553 -5.05 4.08 4.39
N THR A 554 -4.48 5.25 4.70
CA THR A 554 -3.13 5.32 5.25
C THR A 554 -3.08 4.64 6.62
N ASN A 555 -1.96 4.03 6.96
CA ASN A 555 -1.78 3.36 8.25
C ASN A 555 -1.85 4.30 9.47
N SER A 556 -1.88 5.62 9.26
CA SER A 556 -2.00 6.63 10.31
C SER A 556 -3.23 6.45 11.20
N ILE A 557 -4.36 5.97 10.63
CA ILE A 557 -5.61 5.77 11.40
C ILE A 557 -5.54 4.61 12.39
N THR A 558 -4.55 3.75 12.28
CA THR A 558 -4.33 2.60 13.18
C THR A 558 -3.14 2.78 14.10
N GLN A 559 -2.63 4.01 14.24
CA GLN A 559 -1.41 4.34 14.96
C GLN A 559 -1.51 5.67 15.73
N GLY A 560 -0.73 5.79 16.79
CA GLY A 560 -0.58 7.03 17.54
C GLY A 560 -1.87 7.61 18.08
N GLU A 561 -1.98 8.93 18.03
CA GLU A 561 -3.11 9.69 18.59
C GLU A 561 -4.41 9.54 17.78
N GLN A 562 -4.35 9.09 16.53
CA GLN A 562 -5.56 8.94 15.70
C GLN A 562 -6.42 7.77 16.16
N VAL A 563 -5.82 6.71 16.69
CA VAL A 563 -6.55 5.50 17.11
C VAL A 563 -7.65 5.81 18.13
N PRO A 564 -7.39 6.39 19.29
CA PRO A 564 -8.46 6.67 20.27
C PRO A 564 -9.46 7.70 19.73
N LEU A 565 -9.03 8.65 18.91
CA LEU A 565 -9.90 9.71 18.39
C LEU A 565 -10.90 9.21 17.35
N LEU A 566 -10.54 8.24 16.55
CA LEU A 566 -11.40 7.64 15.52
C LEU A 566 -12.13 6.41 16.07
N TRP A 567 -11.38 5.38 16.47
CA TRP A 567 -11.95 4.05 16.71
C TRP A 567 -12.76 3.92 18.00
N LYS A 568 -12.45 4.72 19.01
CA LYS A 568 -13.29 4.78 20.22
C LYS A 568 -14.71 5.21 19.88
N GLU A 569 -14.83 6.21 19.01
CA GLU A 569 -16.11 6.70 18.50
C GLU A 569 -16.84 5.60 17.71
N LEU A 570 -16.15 4.94 16.78
CA LEU A 570 -16.73 3.92 15.91
C LEU A 570 -17.16 2.67 16.67
N PHE A 571 -16.33 2.19 17.61
CA PHE A 571 -16.61 0.97 18.37
C PHE A 571 -17.67 1.19 19.47
N GLN A 572 -17.58 2.31 20.19
CA GLN A 572 -18.46 2.56 21.33
C GLN A 572 -19.80 3.15 20.94
N ASN A 573 -19.84 4.09 19.99
CA ASN A 573 -21.04 4.80 19.58
C ASN A 573 -21.73 4.14 18.38
N ASP A 574 -20.98 3.83 17.32
CA ASP A 574 -21.56 3.23 16.11
C ASP A 574 -21.62 1.69 16.16
N LYS A 575 -21.00 1.05 17.19
CA LYS A 575 -21.06 -0.39 17.45
C LYS A 575 -20.57 -1.25 16.29
N ILE A 576 -19.53 -0.81 15.58
CA ILE A 576 -18.92 -1.61 14.51
C ILE A 576 -17.92 -2.63 15.07
N HIS A 577 -17.65 -3.65 14.27
CA HIS A 577 -16.61 -4.66 14.49
C HIS A 577 -15.71 -4.74 13.27
N ILE A 578 -14.43 -4.96 13.48
CA ILE A 578 -13.50 -5.26 12.37
C ILE A 578 -13.62 -6.75 12.05
N ASP A 579 -13.94 -7.07 10.80
CA ASP A 579 -14.11 -8.42 10.28
C ASP A 579 -12.79 -8.98 9.74
N PHE A 580 -12.06 -8.16 8.98
CA PHE A 580 -10.70 -8.48 8.52
C PHE A 580 -9.85 -7.23 8.39
N ALA A 581 -8.54 -7.41 8.36
CA ALA A 581 -7.63 -6.29 8.16
C ALA A 581 -6.34 -6.73 7.43
N HIS A 582 -5.94 -5.96 6.42
CA HIS A 582 -4.56 -5.98 5.95
C HIS A 582 -3.75 -4.99 6.77
N ARG A 583 -2.74 -5.50 7.47
CA ARG A 583 -1.78 -4.67 8.21
C ARG A 583 -0.97 -3.82 7.25
N THR A 584 -0.21 -2.88 7.79
CA THR A 584 0.56 -1.93 6.98
C THR A 584 1.34 -2.63 5.87
N PHE A 585 1.02 -2.31 4.64
CA PHE A 585 1.73 -2.72 3.45
C PHE A 585 2.04 -1.51 2.57
N ARG A 586 2.95 -1.69 1.64
CA ARG A 586 3.33 -0.64 0.71
C ARG A 586 2.31 -0.59 -0.42
N TRP A 587 1.70 0.58 -0.61
CA TRP A 587 0.84 0.84 -1.75
C TRP A 587 1.73 1.30 -2.91
N ASP A 588 2.03 0.40 -3.81
CA ASP A 588 2.78 0.71 -5.01
C ASP A 588 1.81 1.14 -6.11
N SER A 589 1.92 2.38 -6.56
CA SER A 589 1.38 2.75 -7.86
C SER A 589 2.51 2.48 -8.86
N GLU A 590 2.28 1.60 -9.79
CA GLU A 590 3.26 1.17 -10.81
C GLU A 590 3.79 2.33 -11.66
N ALA A 591 3.18 3.49 -11.56
CA ALA A 591 3.49 4.67 -12.39
C ALA A 591 4.38 5.74 -11.75
N SER A 592 4.71 5.68 -10.45
CA SER A 592 5.57 6.72 -9.85
C SER A 592 6.65 6.16 -8.95
N LEU A 593 7.89 6.35 -9.35
CA LEU A 593 9.12 6.08 -8.59
C LEU A 593 9.31 6.98 -7.35
N LYS A 594 8.34 7.84 -6.95
CA LYS A 594 8.62 8.96 -6.02
C LYS A 594 7.88 9.02 -4.70
N ALA A 595 6.77 8.32 -4.49
CA ALA A 595 6.07 8.43 -3.19
C ALA A 595 5.40 7.11 -2.80
N HIS A 596 6.09 6.29 -2.05
CA HIS A 596 5.50 5.11 -1.43
C HIS A 596 4.60 5.53 -0.27
N VAL A 597 3.32 5.13 -0.32
CA VAL A 597 2.36 5.32 0.76
C VAL A 597 2.16 4.00 1.49
N HIS A 598 2.23 4.04 2.81
CA HIS A 598 1.93 2.88 3.65
C HIS A 598 0.43 2.85 3.95
N CYS A 599 -0.24 1.84 3.43
CA CYS A 599 -1.68 1.68 3.55
C CYS A 599 -2.07 0.52 4.47
N VAL A 600 -3.32 0.55 4.89
CA VAL A 600 -4.05 -0.54 5.53
C VAL A 600 -5.39 -0.73 4.81
N ILE A 601 -5.93 -1.94 4.84
CA ILE A 601 -7.30 -2.20 4.40
C ILE A 601 -8.06 -2.72 5.61
N ILE A 602 -9.23 -2.16 5.88
CA ILE A 602 -10.01 -2.53 7.06
C ILE A 602 -11.44 -2.85 6.62
N GLY A 603 -11.80 -4.12 6.77
CA GLY A 603 -13.17 -4.59 6.61
C GLY A 603 -13.90 -4.58 7.94
N PHE A 604 -15.10 -3.98 7.98
CA PHE A 604 -15.89 -3.85 9.19
C PHE A 604 -17.40 -3.93 8.93
N SER A 605 -18.16 -4.28 9.96
CA SER A 605 -19.63 -4.37 9.92
C SER A 605 -20.24 -3.92 11.24
N TYR A 606 -21.55 -3.62 11.21
CA TYR A 606 -22.32 -3.32 12.41
C TYR A 606 -22.76 -4.59 13.15
N ALA A 607 -23.22 -5.59 12.42
CA ALA A 607 -23.62 -6.87 13.01
C ALA A 607 -22.38 -7.75 13.22
N GLU A 608 -22.32 -8.42 14.37
CA GLU A 608 -21.28 -9.41 14.63
C GLU A 608 -21.34 -10.51 13.55
N ASN A 609 -20.31 -10.58 12.75
CA ASN A 609 -20.22 -11.55 11.69
C ASN A 609 -19.72 -12.89 12.28
N LYS A 610 -20.40 -13.98 11.95
CA LYS A 610 -20.00 -15.31 12.38
C LYS A 610 -18.82 -15.88 11.59
N THR A 611 -18.35 -15.17 10.57
CA THR A 611 -17.16 -15.56 9.80
C THR A 611 -15.92 -15.40 10.68
N THR A 612 -14.95 -16.27 10.47
CA THR A 612 -13.62 -16.18 11.08
C THR A 612 -13.00 -14.82 10.75
N LYS A 613 -12.54 -14.12 11.77
CA LYS A 613 -11.83 -12.85 11.57
C LYS A 613 -10.41 -13.13 11.09
N ILE A 614 -9.94 -12.41 10.08
CA ILE A 614 -8.64 -12.68 9.46
C ILE A 614 -7.77 -11.42 9.47
N ILE A 615 -6.54 -11.59 9.92
CA ILE A 615 -5.49 -10.55 9.80
C ILE A 615 -4.51 -11.02 8.73
N TYR A 616 -4.34 -10.17 7.71
CA TYR A 616 -3.34 -10.32 6.65
C TYR A 616 -2.11 -9.50 7.02
N ASP A 617 -0.96 -10.14 7.08
CA ASP A 617 0.34 -9.50 7.32
C ASP A 617 1.28 -9.87 6.17
N ASN A 618 1.34 -9.01 5.16
CA ASN A 618 1.87 -9.33 3.84
C ASN A 618 1.12 -10.55 3.26
N ASP A 619 1.81 -11.59 2.83
CA ASP A 619 1.23 -12.80 2.25
C ASP A 619 0.78 -13.84 3.29
N LYS A 620 0.78 -13.51 4.58
CA LYS A 620 0.38 -14.41 5.66
C LYS A 620 -1.01 -14.09 6.16
N GLU A 621 -1.86 -15.11 6.16
CA GLU A 621 -3.15 -15.06 6.79
C GLU A 621 -3.07 -15.60 8.22
N ARG A 622 -3.75 -14.96 9.13
CA ARG A 622 -3.89 -15.42 10.50
C ARG A 622 -5.31 -15.23 11.00
N GLU A 623 -5.91 -16.30 11.47
CA GLU A 623 -7.18 -16.21 12.19
C GLU A 623 -7.02 -15.41 13.48
N ALA A 624 -8.04 -14.64 13.82
CA ALA A 624 -8.10 -13.81 15.00
C ALA A 624 -9.43 -13.98 15.73
N THR A 625 -9.39 -13.93 17.04
CA THR A 625 -10.61 -13.93 17.86
C THR A 625 -11.23 -12.54 17.93
N ASN A 626 -10.40 -11.52 17.98
CA ASN A 626 -10.79 -10.13 17.93
C ASN A 626 -9.75 -9.30 17.18
N ILE A 627 -10.19 -8.40 16.30
CA ILE A 627 -9.29 -7.45 15.63
C ILE A 627 -9.54 -6.08 16.24
N ASN A 628 -8.58 -5.58 17.01
CA ASN A 628 -8.68 -4.28 17.63
C ASN A 628 -8.25 -3.13 16.69
N ALA A 629 -8.37 -1.90 17.15
CA ALA A 629 -8.04 -0.69 16.39
C ALA A 629 -6.56 -0.56 15.97
N TYR A 630 -5.66 -1.35 16.54
CA TYR A 630 -4.25 -1.46 16.13
C TYR A 630 -3.99 -2.60 15.14
N LEU A 631 -5.05 -3.22 14.62
CA LEU A 631 -5.06 -4.36 13.71
C LEU A 631 -4.28 -5.57 14.29
N MET A 632 -4.57 -5.88 15.55
CA MET A 632 -3.97 -6.99 16.27
C MET A 632 -5.07 -7.88 16.88
N ASP A 633 -4.77 -9.18 16.99
CA ASP A 633 -5.60 -10.11 17.74
C ASP A 633 -5.44 -9.88 19.25
N ALA A 634 -6.20 -8.93 19.76
CA ALA A 634 -6.14 -8.47 21.15
C ALA A 634 -7.47 -7.80 21.54
N PRO A 635 -7.73 -7.61 22.84
CA PRO A 635 -8.88 -6.83 23.31
C PRO A 635 -8.89 -5.41 22.74
N ASP A 636 -10.09 -4.81 22.66
CA ASP A 636 -10.23 -3.42 22.25
C ASP A 636 -9.67 -2.48 23.31
N VAL A 637 -8.60 -1.82 22.95
CA VAL A 637 -7.87 -0.86 23.80
C VAL A 637 -7.65 0.42 23.04
N PHE A 638 -7.80 1.56 23.74
CA PHE A 638 -7.57 2.89 23.17
C PHE A 638 -6.55 3.61 24.06
N ILE A 639 -5.39 3.89 23.50
CA ILE A 639 -4.29 4.55 24.22
C ILE A 639 -4.44 6.06 24.06
N ASP A 640 -5.09 6.69 25.03
CA ASP A 640 -5.26 8.14 25.05
C ASP A 640 -3.92 8.85 25.34
N SER A 641 -3.74 10.05 24.78
CA SER A 641 -2.56 10.89 25.05
C SER A 641 -2.54 11.33 26.52
N ARG A 642 -1.44 11.07 27.24
CA ARG A 642 -1.24 11.42 28.65
C ARG A 642 -0.10 12.40 28.84
N SER A 643 -0.29 13.41 29.66
CA SER A 643 0.76 14.39 30.00
C SER A 643 1.76 13.87 31.05
N LYS A 644 1.37 12.88 31.86
CA LYS A 644 2.17 12.28 32.93
C LYS A 644 2.21 10.74 32.77
N PRO A 645 3.30 10.09 33.19
CA PRO A 645 3.38 8.64 33.20
C PRO A 645 2.28 7.98 34.02
N LEU A 646 1.78 6.83 33.52
CA LEU A 646 0.81 5.97 34.20
C LEU A 646 1.41 5.32 35.45
N CYS A 647 2.67 4.91 35.38
CA CYS A 647 3.42 4.30 36.44
C CYS A 647 4.34 5.33 37.15
N PHE A 648 4.81 5.00 38.35
CA PHE A 648 5.74 5.84 39.11
C PHE A 648 7.17 5.69 38.55
N VAL A 649 7.50 6.50 37.53
CA VAL A 649 8.79 6.51 36.83
C VAL A 649 9.22 7.95 36.53
N PRO A 650 10.51 8.20 36.22
CA PRO A 650 11.01 9.53 35.86
C PRO A 650 10.24 10.14 34.69
N VAL A 651 9.97 11.44 34.75
CA VAL A 651 9.16 12.13 33.72
C VAL A 651 9.98 12.41 32.47
N MET A 652 9.53 11.87 31.34
CA MET A 652 10.11 12.17 30.02
C MET A 652 9.71 13.59 29.58
N ARG A 653 10.65 14.36 29.01
CA ARG A 653 10.44 15.75 28.58
C ARG A 653 10.87 15.98 27.15
N LYS A 654 10.15 16.85 26.45
CA LYS A 654 10.60 17.51 25.23
C LYS A 654 11.29 18.80 25.63
N VAL A 655 12.49 19.08 25.13
CA VAL A 655 13.35 20.14 25.66
C VAL A 655 14.08 20.88 24.54
N ASN A 656 14.52 22.13 24.91
CA ASN A 656 15.50 22.93 24.18
C ASN A 656 15.26 23.11 22.68
N GLN A 657 14.07 23.57 22.32
CA GLN A 657 13.82 24.00 20.95
C GLN A 657 14.62 25.29 20.68
N PRO A 658 15.53 25.31 19.68
CA PRO A 658 16.39 26.48 19.46
C PRO A 658 15.60 27.73 19.09
N THR A 659 14.66 27.64 18.19
CA THR A 659 13.86 28.78 17.66
C THR A 659 14.73 30.01 17.35
N ASP A 660 15.85 29.79 16.63
CA ASP A 660 16.95 30.71 16.46
C ASP A 660 17.31 31.01 15.00
N GLY A 661 16.61 30.43 14.04
CA GLY A 661 16.97 30.54 12.62
C GLY A 661 18.35 29.95 12.28
N GLY A 662 18.90 29.11 13.16
CA GLY A 662 20.25 28.51 13.02
C GLY A 662 21.39 29.39 13.55
N ASN A 663 21.08 30.57 14.11
CA ASN A 663 22.11 31.55 14.50
C ASN A 663 22.85 31.18 15.77
N LEU A 664 22.26 30.44 16.73
CA LEU A 664 22.92 29.92 17.91
C LEU A 664 23.61 28.58 17.67
N ILE A 665 23.52 28.02 16.52
CA ILE A 665 24.07 26.73 16.14
C ILE A 665 25.38 26.94 15.39
N ILE A 666 26.39 26.12 15.69
CA ILE A 666 27.71 26.15 15.06
C ILE A 666 27.94 24.79 14.43
N GLY A 667 28.12 24.73 13.11
CA GLY A 667 28.49 23.52 12.39
C GLY A 667 29.93 23.10 12.65
N GLN A 668 30.25 21.84 12.40
CA GLN A 668 31.60 21.33 12.53
C GLN A 668 32.63 22.12 11.70
N ASN A 669 32.28 22.44 10.48
CA ASN A 669 33.15 23.18 9.55
C ASN A 669 33.40 24.64 9.96
N GLU A 670 32.53 25.20 10.82
CA GLU A 670 32.57 26.57 11.28
C GLU A 670 33.27 26.68 12.66
N TYR A 671 33.34 25.59 13.40
CA TYR A 671 33.76 25.60 14.82
C TYR A 671 35.14 26.17 15.01
N ASP A 672 36.15 25.70 14.31
CA ASP A 672 37.55 26.12 14.49
C ASP A 672 37.77 27.58 14.06
N ASP A 673 37.18 28.02 12.95
CA ASP A 673 37.23 29.44 12.53
C ASP A 673 36.54 30.33 13.55
N PHE A 674 35.35 29.94 14.02
CA PHE A 674 34.62 30.73 15.00
C PHE A 674 35.38 30.88 16.32
N VAL A 675 35.92 29.79 16.87
CA VAL A 675 36.71 29.81 18.13
C VAL A 675 38.04 30.57 17.95
N SER A 676 38.68 30.50 16.80
CA SER A 676 39.89 31.25 16.49
C SER A 676 39.67 32.78 16.49
N ARG A 677 38.52 33.22 15.97
CA ARG A 677 38.12 34.62 15.85
C ARG A 677 37.55 35.19 17.15
N GLU A 678 36.90 34.34 17.95
CA GLU A 678 36.31 34.74 19.23
C GLU A 678 36.59 33.68 20.34
N PRO A 679 37.83 33.62 20.86
CA PRO A 679 38.27 32.63 21.86
C PRO A 679 37.46 32.63 23.16
N GLU A 680 36.96 33.79 23.57
CA GLU A 680 36.13 33.96 24.77
C GLU A 680 34.80 33.19 24.68
N ALA A 681 34.30 32.94 23.49
CA ALA A 681 33.07 32.20 23.26
C ALA A 681 33.22 30.69 23.57
N LYS A 682 34.46 30.15 23.55
CA LYS A 682 34.73 28.72 23.76
C LYS A 682 34.12 28.17 25.06
N LYS A 683 34.12 28.94 26.12
CA LYS A 683 33.54 28.54 27.42
C LYS A 683 32.00 28.37 27.37
N TYR A 684 31.34 28.96 26.38
CA TYR A 684 29.89 28.90 26.18
C TYR A 684 29.47 27.94 25.05
N ILE A 685 30.42 27.38 24.35
CA ILE A 685 30.11 26.39 23.31
C ILE A 685 29.91 25.03 23.95
N ARG A 686 28.82 24.36 23.60
CA ARG A 686 28.48 23.01 24.03
C ARG A 686 28.22 22.13 22.81
N ARG A 687 28.48 20.84 22.96
CA ARG A 687 28.05 19.84 21.96
C ARG A 687 26.51 19.83 21.90
N LEU A 688 25.94 19.95 20.69
CA LEU A 688 24.51 19.92 20.44
C LEU A 688 24.14 18.65 19.73
N ILE A 689 23.18 17.89 20.24
CA ILE A 689 22.71 16.68 19.60
C ILE A 689 21.20 16.72 19.34
N GLY A 690 20.82 16.36 18.13
CA GLY A 690 19.48 15.90 17.76
C GLY A 690 19.52 14.40 17.49
N ALA A 691 18.43 13.82 17.05
CA ALA A 691 18.36 12.39 16.76
C ALA A 691 19.43 11.93 15.75
N ARG A 692 19.66 12.71 14.70
CA ARG A 692 20.66 12.41 13.66
C ARG A 692 22.08 12.47 14.23
N GLU A 693 22.41 13.52 14.97
CA GLU A 693 23.74 13.71 15.55
C GLU A 693 24.05 12.62 16.59
N PHE A 694 23.05 12.21 17.39
CA PHE A 694 23.20 11.15 18.38
C PHE A 694 23.41 9.78 17.71
N ILE A 695 22.57 9.43 16.75
CA ILE A 695 22.60 8.10 16.12
C ILE A 695 23.84 7.94 15.23
N ASN A 696 24.25 8.99 14.49
CA ASN A 696 25.36 8.92 13.54
C ASN A 696 26.68 9.51 14.07
N ASN A 697 26.73 9.88 15.36
CA ASN A 697 27.88 10.50 16.00
C ASN A 697 28.43 11.74 15.27
N ILE A 698 27.53 12.58 14.72
CA ILE A 698 27.92 13.77 13.97
C ILE A 698 28.22 14.92 14.92
N PRO A 699 29.42 15.55 14.84
CA PRO A 699 29.73 16.73 15.63
C PRO A 699 28.90 17.95 15.22
N ARG A 700 28.25 18.58 16.19
CA ARG A 700 27.51 19.83 16.06
C ARG A 700 27.55 20.56 17.38
N TYR A 701 27.57 21.87 17.37
CA TYR A 701 27.73 22.68 18.56
C TYR A 701 26.69 23.78 18.64
N CYS A 702 26.51 24.37 19.82
CA CYS A 702 25.68 25.54 20.02
C CYS A 702 26.31 26.51 21.03
N LEU A 703 25.90 27.76 20.91
CA LEU A 703 26.11 28.77 21.95
C LEU A 703 25.08 28.54 23.06
N TRP A 704 25.52 28.10 24.22
CA TRP A 704 24.69 27.86 25.38
C TRP A 704 24.89 28.99 26.41
N LEU A 705 23.99 29.99 26.42
CA LEU A 705 24.18 31.28 27.07
C LEU A 705 23.17 31.59 28.20
N PRO A 706 22.50 30.60 28.87
CA PRO A 706 21.48 30.93 29.89
C PRO A 706 22.00 31.70 31.09
N HIS A 707 23.32 31.65 31.34
CA HIS A 707 23.96 32.26 32.51
C HIS A 707 25.08 33.27 32.14
N VAL A 708 25.13 33.71 30.89
CA VAL A 708 26.08 34.69 30.41
C VAL A 708 25.75 36.07 30.96
N SER A 709 26.74 36.80 31.49
CA SER A 709 26.54 38.16 31.94
C SER A 709 26.56 39.16 30.76
N PRO A 710 25.84 40.28 30.85
CA PRO A 710 25.88 41.35 29.81
C PRO A 710 27.28 41.87 29.55
N ALA A 711 28.14 41.90 30.59
CA ALA A 711 29.52 42.35 30.46
C ALA A 711 30.39 41.38 29.65
N GLU A 712 30.12 40.07 29.75
CA GLU A 712 30.80 39.05 28.95
C GLU A 712 30.31 39.06 27.51
N LEU A 713 28.99 39.21 27.26
CA LEU A 713 28.44 39.32 25.93
C LEU A 713 29.07 40.47 25.12
N ARG A 714 29.31 41.63 25.76
CA ARG A 714 29.94 42.79 25.09
C ARG A 714 31.38 42.51 24.64
N LYS A 715 32.06 41.53 25.22
CA LYS A 715 33.40 41.11 24.80
C LYS A 715 33.39 40.11 23.62
N MET A 716 32.21 39.69 23.20
CA MET A 716 32.00 38.68 22.15
C MET A 716 31.19 39.23 21.00
N PRO A 717 31.77 40.06 20.14
CA PRO A 717 31.03 40.76 19.06
C PRO A 717 30.42 39.82 18.03
N LEU A 718 31.03 38.66 17.72
CA LEU A 718 30.44 37.69 16.80
C LEU A 718 29.25 36.98 17.43
N VAL A 719 29.29 36.65 18.71
CA VAL A 719 28.16 36.14 19.48
C VAL A 719 27.03 37.18 19.51
N MET A 720 27.33 38.44 19.76
CA MET A 720 26.33 39.52 19.75
C MET A 720 25.63 39.67 18.40
N LYS A 721 26.38 39.60 17.32
CA LYS A 721 25.80 39.63 15.96
C LYS A 721 24.81 38.48 15.71
N ARG A 722 25.14 37.27 16.19
CA ARG A 722 24.27 36.10 16.12
C ARG A 722 23.00 36.28 16.95
N ILE A 723 23.14 36.82 18.16
CA ILE A 723 21.99 37.11 19.04
C ILE A 723 21.05 38.15 18.43
N GLU A 724 21.58 39.19 17.75
CA GLU A 724 20.76 40.17 17.06
C GLU A 724 19.98 39.53 15.91
N ALA A 725 20.60 38.65 15.11
CA ALA A 725 19.94 37.90 14.05
C ALA A 725 18.82 36.99 14.60
N VAL A 726 18.99 36.37 15.76
CA VAL A 726 17.94 35.61 16.45
C VAL A 726 16.76 36.52 16.81
N ARG A 727 17.06 37.72 17.36
CA ARG A 727 16.02 38.68 17.73
C ARG A 727 15.19 39.10 16.53
N GLU A 728 15.83 39.46 15.41
CA GLU A 728 15.17 39.84 14.18
C GLU A 728 14.27 38.70 13.63
N MET A 729 14.80 37.49 13.59
CA MET A 729 14.04 36.31 13.17
C MET A 729 12.81 36.06 14.05
N ARG A 730 12.96 36.15 15.37
CA ARG A 730 11.82 35.97 16.29
C ARG A 730 10.78 37.07 16.15
N LEU A 731 11.18 38.34 15.95
CA LEU A 731 10.26 39.46 15.74
C LEU A 731 9.46 39.32 14.43
N SER A 732 10.08 38.77 13.38
CA SER A 732 9.42 38.56 12.06
C SER A 732 8.48 37.34 12.02
N SER A 733 8.41 36.55 13.10
CA SER A 733 7.57 35.35 13.12
C SER A 733 6.08 35.66 13.17
N ASN A 734 5.27 34.86 12.46
CA ASN A 734 3.81 34.93 12.55
C ASN A 734 3.27 34.41 13.89
N ASP A 735 4.04 33.58 14.61
CA ASP A 735 3.66 33.03 15.92
C ASP A 735 3.90 34.04 17.05
N ALA A 736 2.85 34.38 17.77
CA ALA A 736 2.91 35.31 18.88
C ALA A 736 3.80 34.81 20.03
N GLY A 737 3.85 33.49 20.25
CA GLY A 737 4.71 32.86 21.25
C GLY A 737 6.19 33.05 20.90
N THR A 738 6.55 32.85 19.64
CA THR A 738 7.90 33.08 19.13
C THR A 738 8.30 34.55 19.22
N ARG A 739 7.39 35.49 18.88
CA ARG A 739 7.71 36.93 19.03
C ARG A 739 8.06 37.34 20.47
N LYS A 740 7.39 36.77 21.46
CA LYS A 740 7.74 37.02 22.89
C LYS A 740 9.15 36.57 23.27
N LEU A 741 9.70 35.54 22.62
CA LEU A 741 11.06 35.07 22.85
C LEU A 741 12.14 36.05 22.33
N ALA A 742 11.76 37.06 21.56
CA ALA A 742 12.67 38.10 21.11
C ALA A 742 13.21 38.97 22.26
N ASP A 743 12.59 38.93 23.43
CA ASP A 743 13.09 39.61 24.66
C ASP A 743 14.31 38.90 25.26
N THR A 744 14.49 37.62 24.95
CA THR A 744 15.61 36.80 25.43
C THR A 744 16.29 36.07 24.26
N PRO A 745 16.87 36.80 23.29
CA PRO A 745 17.36 36.21 22.05
C PRO A 745 18.61 35.35 22.20
N HIS A 746 19.30 35.42 23.33
CA HIS A 746 20.52 34.69 23.63
C HIS A 746 20.26 33.27 24.17
N VAL A 747 19.01 32.90 24.43
CA VAL A 747 18.68 31.56 24.97
C VAL A 747 17.71 30.84 24.08
N PHE A 748 17.76 29.53 24.16
CA PHE A 748 16.75 28.65 23.52
C PHE A 748 15.38 28.83 24.18
N ARG A 749 14.33 28.35 23.55
CA ARG A 749 12.96 28.45 24.09
C ARG A 749 12.86 27.83 25.49
N GLU A 750 13.48 26.68 25.67
CA GLU A 750 13.68 26.04 26.97
C GLU A 750 15.19 25.90 27.24
N THR A 751 15.60 25.86 28.50
CA THR A 751 16.99 25.72 28.93
C THR A 751 17.15 24.58 29.96
N VAL A 752 16.67 23.40 29.58
CA VAL A 752 16.72 22.19 30.43
C VAL A 752 18.03 21.45 30.19
N ASN A 753 18.84 21.29 31.19
CA ASN A 753 20.15 20.63 31.11
C ASN A 753 20.50 19.92 32.44
N PRO A 754 19.92 18.73 32.71
CA PRO A 754 20.17 17.94 33.91
C PRO A 754 21.60 17.36 33.94
N ASP A 755 22.09 17.01 35.16
CA ASP A 755 23.41 16.42 35.34
C ASP A 755 23.56 15.05 34.66
N SER A 756 22.49 14.25 34.63
CA SER A 756 22.44 12.96 33.94
C SER A 756 21.04 12.69 33.38
N SER A 757 20.95 12.10 32.19
CA SER A 757 19.68 11.75 31.57
C SER A 757 19.82 10.60 30.59
N VAL A 758 18.76 9.82 30.44
CA VAL A 758 18.59 8.94 29.28
C VAL A 758 17.95 9.73 28.14
N VAL A 759 18.50 9.58 26.93
CA VAL A 759 18.02 10.21 25.71
C VAL A 759 17.36 9.18 24.80
N VAL A 760 16.22 9.58 24.22
CA VAL A 760 15.41 8.76 23.31
C VAL A 760 15.19 9.55 22.02
N PRO A 761 15.73 9.10 20.87
CA PRO A 761 15.47 9.71 19.58
C PRO A 761 13.97 9.66 19.25
N ARG A 762 13.41 10.80 18.80
CA ARG A 762 11.99 10.87 18.43
C ARG A 762 11.67 10.15 17.13
N VAL A 763 12.67 9.98 16.25
CA VAL A 763 12.52 9.25 14.99
C VAL A 763 13.61 8.20 14.90
N SER A 764 13.22 6.97 14.59
CA SER A 764 14.13 5.86 14.36
C SER A 764 13.66 5.02 13.18
N SER A 765 14.60 4.53 12.37
CA SER A 765 14.30 3.69 11.20
C SER A 765 13.50 2.44 11.60
N GLU A 766 12.51 2.07 10.79
CA GLU A 766 11.76 0.83 10.94
C GLU A 766 12.63 -0.44 10.85
N ARG A 767 13.80 -0.31 10.19
CA ARG A 767 14.76 -1.42 10.05
C ARG A 767 15.49 -1.75 11.36
N ARG A 768 15.43 -0.86 12.38
CA ARG A 768 16.08 -1.10 13.65
C ARG A 768 15.17 -1.89 14.59
N ARG A 769 15.68 -3.02 15.05
CA ARG A 769 14.99 -3.84 16.06
C ARG A 769 14.84 -3.10 17.38
N TYR A 770 15.83 -2.31 17.76
CA TYR A 770 15.84 -1.45 18.97
C TYR A 770 16.07 0.00 18.57
N VAL A 771 15.35 0.92 19.21
CA VAL A 771 15.61 2.35 19.09
C VAL A 771 16.86 2.67 19.91
N PRO A 772 17.96 3.13 19.29
CA PRO A 772 19.19 3.40 20.07
C PRO A 772 18.94 4.49 21.09
N MET A 773 19.03 4.18 22.37
CA MET A 773 18.95 5.12 23.49
C MET A 773 20.31 5.17 24.20
N GLY A 774 20.55 6.15 25.05
CA GLY A 774 21.84 6.25 25.79
C GLY A 774 21.82 7.28 26.87
N PHE A 775 22.89 7.31 27.67
CA PHE A 775 23.09 8.32 28.73
C PHE A 775 23.87 9.51 28.19
N ILE A 776 23.53 10.70 28.68
CA ILE A 776 24.27 11.92 28.46
C ILE A 776 24.40 12.68 29.78
N GLY A 777 25.48 13.46 29.89
CA GLY A 777 25.71 14.41 30.98
C GLY A 777 25.39 15.86 30.60
N LYS A 778 25.58 16.79 31.53
CA LYS A 778 25.29 18.22 31.34
C LYS A 778 26.16 18.94 30.31
N GLU A 779 27.27 18.34 29.89
CA GLU A 779 28.16 18.88 28.86
C GLU A 779 27.55 18.82 27.45
N ILE A 780 26.48 18.06 27.29
CA ILE A 780 25.77 17.86 26.00
C ILE A 780 24.41 18.52 26.08
N ILE A 781 24.11 19.39 25.14
CA ILE A 781 22.78 19.98 24.96
C ILE A 781 21.99 19.16 23.93
N VAL A 782 20.74 18.84 24.20
CA VAL A 782 19.84 18.13 23.27
C VAL A 782 18.83 19.09 22.65
N THR A 783 18.45 18.83 21.40
CA THR A 783 17.35 19.54 20.76
C THR A 783 16.02 18.79 20.97
N ASP A 784 14.91 19.40 20.58
CA ASP A 784 13.57 18.82 20.62
C ASP A 784 13.36 17.62 19.70
N ALA A 785 14.37 17.25 18.89
CA ALA A 785 14.40 16.00 18.12
C ALA A 785 14.73 14.77 18.99
N ILE A 786 15.12 14.98 20.25
CA ILE A 786 15.35 13.95 21.26
C ILE A 786 14.41 14.20 22.44
N LEU A 787 13.93 13.12 23.04
CA LEU A 787 13.23 13.14 24.32
C LEU A 787 14.22 12.84 25.44
N LEU A 788 14.10 13.54 26.57
CA LEU A 788 15.01 13.47 27.68
C LEU A 788 14.31 12.92 28.91
N ILE A 789 14.95 11.96 29.62
CA ILE A 789 14.47 11.42 30.88
C ILE A 789 15.49 11.74 31.94
N PRO A 790 15.32 12.85 32.68
CA PRO A 790 16.20 13.20 33.81
C PRO A 790 16.16 12.13 34.86
N ASP A 791 17.29 11.92 35.52
CA ASP A 791 17.46 11.04 36.69
C ASP A 791 17.07 9.56 36.44
N ALA A 792 16.97 9.17 35.16
CA ALA A 792 16.75 7.78 34.79
C ALA A 792 17.99 6.94 35.13
N THR A 793 17.77 5.80 35.79
CA THR A 793 18.82 4.85 36.14
C THR A 793 19.06 3.80 35.06
N ILE A 794 20.10 2.98 35.24
CA ILE A 794 20.39 1.86 34.32
C ILE A 794 19.21 0.85 34.25
N TYR A 795 18.42 0.72 35.31
CA TYR A 795 17.18 -0.08 35.30
C TYR A 795 16.19 0.46 34.29
N HIS A 796 15.91 1.76 34.26
CA HIS A 796 14.99 2.38 33.34
C HIS A 796 15.49 2.22 31.89
N PHE A 797 16.78 2.38 31.66
CA PHE A 797 17.40 2.14 30.37
C PHE A 797 17.21 0.68 29.92
N GLY A 798 17.43 -0.30 30.80
CA GLY A 798 17.26 -1.72 30.47
C GLY A 798 15.82 -2.07 30.07
N ILE A 799 14.83 -1.50 30.74
CA ILE A 799 13.42 -1.69 30.35
C ILE A 799 13.15 -1.06 28.99
N LEU A 800 13.59 0.18 28.76
CA LEU A 800 13.35 0.90 27.52
C LEU A 800 14.06 0.28 26.30
N GLU A 801 15.24 -0.29 26.49
CA GLU A 801 16.02 -1.00 25.45
C GLU A 801 15.67 -2.50 25.35
N SER A 802 14.51 -2.92 25.87
CA SER A 802 14.05 -4.31 25.77
C SER A 802 13.09 -4.51 24.61
N ASN A 803 13.00 -5.78 24.12
CA ASN A 803 12.02 -6.18 23.15
C ASN A 803 10.57 -5.94 23.60
N VAL A 804 10.28 -5.99 24.91
CA VAL A 804 8.96 -5.73 25.47
C VAL A 804 8.54 -4.28 25.23
N HIS A 805 9.43 -3.33 25.55
CA HIS A 805 9.15 -1.91 25.30
C HIS A 805 9.13 -1.59 23.78
N MET A 806 10.01 -2.23 23.02
CA MET A 806 10.03 -2.06 21.55
C MET A 806 8.75 -2.61 20.91
N ALA A 807 8.21 -3.73 21.37
CA ALA A 807 6.94 -4.28 20.91
C ALA A 807 5.78 -3.31 21.20
N TRP A 808 5.70 -2.78 22.42
CA TRP A 808 4.75 -1.74 22.77
C TRP A 808 4.88 -0.51 21.89
N MET A 809 6.10 0.02 21.76
CA MET A 809 6.39 1.21 20.95
C MET A 809 5.96 1.00 19.48
N ARG A 810 6.31 -0.12 18.87
CA ARG A 810 5.92 -0.44 17.48
C ARG A 810 4.40 -0.52 17.30
N ALA A 811 3.68 -1.01 18.32
CA ALA A 811 2.23 -1.13 18.26
C ALA A 811 1.51 0.21 18.37
N VAL A 812 1.96 1.10 19.31
CA VAL A 812 1.19 2.29 19.68
C VAL A 812 1.74 3.61 19.14
N CYS A 813 3.00 3.65 18.67
CA CYS A 813 3.58 4.90 18.17
C CYS A 813 3.00 5.31 16.82
N GLY A 814 3.03 6.61 16.52
CA GLY A 814 2.83 7.10 15.16
C GLY A 814 4.06 6.87 14.29
N ARG A 815 3.92 7.11 12.99
CA ARG A 815 5.03 7.03 12.04
C ARG A 815 5.28 8.34 11.32
N LEU A 816 6.49 8.51 10.83
CA LEU A 816 6.88 9.56 9.90
C LEU A 816 7.39 8.86 8.63
N LYS A 817 6.55 8.79 7.59
CA LYS A 817 6.72 7.85 6.49
C LYS A 817 6.76 6.41 7.04
N SER A 818 7.81 5.64 6.78
CA SER A 818 8.01 4.31 7.36
C SER A 818 8.59 4.32 8.79
N ASP A 819 9.33 5.36 9.16
CA ASP A 819 10.09 5.44 10.41
C ASP A 819 9.19 5.59 11.64
N TYR A 820 9.57 4.96 12.75
CA TYR A 820 8.88 5.09 14.04
C TYR A 820 9.04 6.51 14.59
N ARG A 821 7.92 7.13 14.97
CA ARG A 821 7.88 8.42 15.64
C ARG A 821 7.53 8.23 17.12
N TYR A 822 8.55 8.11 17.95
CA TYR A 822 8.39 7.94 19.37
C TYR A 822 7.74 9.18 20.02
N SER A 823 6.66 8.97 20.77
CA SER A 823 5.93 10.03 21.50
C SER A 823 5.97 9.77 22.99
N LYS A 824 6.31 10.80 23.78
CA LYS A 824 6.23 10.69 25.26
C LYS A 824 4.79 10.48 25.73
N ASP A 825 3.82 11.13 25.08
CA ASP A 825 2.44 11.20 25.56
C ASP A 825 1.65 9.92 25.23
N VAL A 826 2.03 9.20 24.17
CA VAL A 826 1.38 7.95 23.76
C VAL A 826 2.21 6.73 24.16
N VAL A 827 3.53 6.74 23.88
CA VAL A 827 4.38 5.56 24.09
C VAL A 827 4.83 5.46 25.54
N TYR A 828 5.60 6.46 26.02
CA TYR A 828 6.24 6.38 27.31
C TYR A 828 5.26 6.50 28.48
N ASN A 829 4.39 7.51 28.45
CA ASN A 829 3.50 7.82 29.56
C ASN A 829 2.39 6.76 29.76
N ASN A 830 2.11 5.96 28.74
CA ASN A 830 1.12 4.89 28.78
C ASN A 830 1.73 3.49 28.94
N PHE A 831 3.05 3.37 28.91
CA PHE A 831 3.69 2.05 29.02
C PHE A 831 3.44 1.42 30.39
N PRO A 832 2.93 0.20 30.46
CA PRO A 832 2.71 -0.51 31.71
C PRO A 832 4.01 -1.13 32.22
N TRP A 833 4.75 -0.39 33.05
CA TRP A 833 6.02 -0.84 33.59
C TRP A 833 5.86 -2.08 34.48
N PRO A 834 6.87 -3.01 34.51
CA PRO A 834 6.83 -4.17 35.39
C PRO A 834 6.95 -3.76 36.85
N ASN A 835 6.52 -4.63 37.74
CA ASN A 835 6.75 -4.52 39.18
C ASN A 835 7.75 -5.62 39.64
N PRO A 836 9.07 -5.44 39.39
CA PRO A 836 10.08 -6.46 39.64
C PRO A 836 10.40 -6.62 41.12
N THR A 837 10.83 -7.82 41.51
CA THR A 837 11.53 -8.02 42.80
C THR A 837 12.91 -7.36 42.75
N ASP A 838 13.55 -7.16 43.93
CA ASP A 838 14.89 -6.59 43.99
C ASP A 838 15.90 -7.43 43.18
N GLU A 839 15.80 -8.75 43.20
CA GLU A 839 16.66 -9.64 42.43
C GLU A 839 16.44 -9.46 40.88
N GLN A 840 15.18 -9.34 40.45
CA GLN A 840 14.85 -9.11 39.06
C GLN A 840 15.36 -7.74 38.59
N LYS A 841 15.22 -6.73 39.44
CA LYS A 841 15.74 -5.38 39.17
C LYS A 841 17.25 -5.39 39.02
N ALA A 842 17.98 -6.00 39.98
CA ALA A 842 19.44 -6.13 39.91
C ALA A 842 19.90 -6.91 38.66
N ARG A 843 19.13 -7.93 38.25
CA ARG A 843 19.43 -8.67 37.03
C ARG A 843 19.25 -7.81 35.76
N ILE A 844 18.18 -7.02 35.69
CA ILE A 844 17.97 -6.09 34.59
C ILE A 844 19.08 -5.04 34.56
N GLU A 845 19.46 -4.47 35.71
CA GLU A 845 20.56 -3.48 35.79
C GLU A 845 21.88 -4.07 35.28
N LYS A 846 22.18 -5.32 35.62
CA LYS A 846 23.37 -6.04 35.12
C LYS A 846 23.33 -6.26 33.62
N THR A 847 22.21 -6.73 33.07
CA THR A 847 22.10 -7.00 31.63
C THR A 847 22.03 -5.72 30.80
N ALA A 848 21.42 -4.67 31.31
CA ALA A 848 21.44 -3.33 30.76
C ALA A 848 22.86 -2.74 30.69
N GLN A 849 23.67 -2.94 31.75
CA GLN A 849 25.08 -2.54 31.73
C GLN A 849 25.85 -3.28 30.63
N SER A 850 25.60 -4.56 30.44
CA SER A 850 26.24 -5.36 29.37
C SER A 850 25.98 -4.81 27.98
N ILE A 851 24.83 -4.15 27.74
CA ILE A 851 24.54 -3.48 26.45
C ILE A 851 25.50 -2.30 26.26
N LEU A 852 25.69 -1.49 27.29
CA LEU A 852 26.60 -0.33 27.24
C LEU A 852 28.06 -0.78 27.09
N ASP A 853 28.45 -1.85 27.79
CA ASP A 853 29.78 -2.43 27.69
C ASP A 853 30.07 -2.98 26.32
N ALA A 854 29.08 -3.67 25.69
CA ALA A 854 29.20 -4.17 24.32
C ALA A 854 29.33 -3.04 23.30
N ARG A 855 28.59 -1.93 23.47
CA ARG A 855 28.74 -0.73 22.63
C ARG A 855 30.14 -0.13 22.76
N ALA A 856 30.70 -0.10 24.00
CA ALA A 856 32.00 0.49 24.30
C ALA A 856 33.17 -0.26 23.59
N ILE A 857 33.02 -1.55 23.27
CA ILE A 857 33.98 -2.32 22.47
C ILE A 857 34.16 -1.70 21.07
N TYR A 858 33.11 -1.10 20.53
CA TYR A 858 33.07 -0.53 19.18
C TYR A 858 32.95 1.01 19.23
N SER A 859 33.77 1.66 20.00
CA SER A 859 33.72 3.12 20.27
C SER A 859 33.84 3.99 19.02
N ASP A 860 34.44 3.47 17.95
CA ASP A 860 34.63 4.15 16.65
C ASP A 860 33.45 4.01 15.70
N SER A 861 32.49 3.13 16.01
CA SER A 861 31.30 2.92 15.23
C SER A 861 30.15 3.81 15.70
N SER A 862 29.32 4.26 14.77
CA SER A 862 28.10 4.99 15.11
C SER A 862 27.01 4.06 15.65
N LEU A 863 26.04 4.61 16.39
CA LEU A 863 24.86 3.82 16.77
C LEU A 863 24.05 3.40 15.54
N ALA A 864 24.13 4.12 14.42
CA ALA A 864 23.53 3.72 13.16
C ALA A 864 24.08 2.38 12.67
N ASP A 865 25.40 2.22 12.70
CA ASP A 865 26.10 1.01 12.30
C ASP A 865 25.86 -0.14 13.29
N LEU A 866 25.94 0.14 14.60
CA LEU A 866 25.76 -0.86 15.65
C LEU A 866 24.33 -1.43 15.72
N TYR A 867 23.31 -0.68 15.27
CA TYR A 867 21.90 -1.06 15.34
C TYR A 867 21.26 -1.34 13.98
N ASP A 868 22.05 -1.43 12.95
CA ASP A 868 21.59 -2.01 11.69
C ASP A 868 21.57 -3.55 11.82
N GLU A 869 20.48 -4.19 11.40
CA GLU A 869 20.31 -5.65 11.51
C GLU A 869 21.42 -6.46 10.81
N LEU A 870 22.02 -5.90 9.78
CA LEU A 870 23.07 -6.56 9.01
C LEU A 870 24.45 -6.43 9.66
N THR A 871 24.72 -5.34 10.37
CA THR A 871 26.05 -5.01 10.89
C THR A 871 26.14 -5.07 12.41
N MET A 872 25.03 -5.36 13.10
CA MET A 872 24.98 -5.44 14.57
C MET A 872 25.93 -6.51 15.10
N PRO A 873 26.94 -6.12 15.93
CA PRO A 873 27.91 -7.07 16.50
C PRO A 873 27.27 -8.17 17.32
N VAL A 874 27.86 -9.35 17.32
CA VAL A 874 27.36 -10.54 18.03
C VAL A 874 27.27 -10.28 19.53
N GLU A 875 28.25 -9.59 20.12
CA GLU A 875 28.29 -9.23 21.54
C GLU A 875 27.14 -8.32 21.92
N LEU A 876 26.86 -7.31 21.11
CA LEU A 876 25.75 -6.40 21.32
C LEU A 876 24.40 -7.11 21.17
N ARG A 877 24.27 -7.95 20.15
CA ARG A 877 23.05 -8.77 19.93
C ARG A 877 22.79 -9.69 21.13
N ARG A 878 23.83 -10.36 21.64
CA ARG A 878 23.74 -11.21 22.84
C ARG A 878 23.34 -10.41 24.08
N ALA A 879 23.95 -9.26 24.30
CA ALA A 879 23.64 -8.39 25.44
C ALA A 879 22.16 -7.96 25.43
N HIS A 880 21.63 -7.56 24.27
CA HIS A 880 20.21 -7.28 24.12
C HIS A 880 19.32 -8.49 24.40
N GLN A 881 19.66 -9.68 23.87
CA GLN A 881 18.89 -10.89 24.13
C GLN A 881 18.86 -11.27 25.61
N ASP A 882 19.98 -11.09 26.33
CA ASP A 882 20.04 -11.36 27.77
C ASP A 882 19.21 -10.34 28.56
N ASN A 883 19.21 -9.08 28.14
CA ASN A 883 18.35 -8.05 28.71
C ASN A 883 16.87 -8.33 28.43
N ASP A 884 16.51 -8.73 27.21
CA ASP A 884 15.16 -9.13 26.83
C ASP A 884 14.63 -10.24 27.74
N ARG A 885 15.44 -11.29 27.96
CA ARG A 885 15.08 -12.41 28.86
C ARG A 885 14.86 -11.94 30.29
N SER A 886 15.68 -11.01 30.74
CA SER A 886 15.59 -10.46 32.12
C SER A 886 14.32 -9.62 32.29
N VAL A 887 13.99 -8.78 31.30
CA VAL A 887 12.78 -7.94 31.30
C VAL A 887 11.53 -8.80 31.14
N MET A 888 11.51 -9.75 30.20
CA MET A 888 10.38 -10.68 30.03
C MET A 888 10.09 -11.48 31.30
N ALA A 889 11.13 -11.91 32.01
CA ALA A 889 11.00 -12.60 33.30
C ALA A 889 10.38 -11.70 34.39
N ALA A 890 10.64 -10.38 34.37
CA ALA A 890 10.04 -9.44 35.30
C ALA A 890 8.54 -9.24 35.06
N TYR A 891 8.06 -9.44 33.84
CA TYR A 891 6.62 -9.49 33.49
C TYR A 891 6.01 -10.87 33.71
N GLY A 892 6.80 -11.91 33.98
CA GLY A 892 6.34 -13.30 34.03
C GLY A 892 6.03 -13.90 32.66
N PHE A 893 6.57 -13.32 31.58
CA PHE A 893 6.37 -13.77 30.21
C PHE A 893 7.21 -15.00 29.88
N ASN A 894 6.66 -15.90 29.06
CA ASN A 894 7.40 -17.08 28.61
C ASN A 894 8.38 -16.72 27.49
N VAL A 895 9.65 -16.66 27.84
CA VAL A 895 10.76 -16.26 26.95
C VAL A 895 10.88 -17.12 25.70
N LYS A 896 10.46 -18.41 25.75
CA LYS A 896 10.66 -19.35 24.63
C LYS A 896 9.53 -19.36 23.59
N THR A 897 8.32 -19.03 24.01
CA THR A 897 7.12 -19.23 23.17
C THR A 897 6.35 -17.94 22.87
N MET A 898 6.60 -16.87 23.63
CA MET A 898 5.85 -15.62 23.47
C MET A 898 6.28 -14.89 22.20
N THR A 899 5.34 -14.68 21.30
CA THR A 899 5.52 -13.83 20.12
C THR A 899 5.38 -12.35 20.47
N GLU A 900 5.85 -11.45 19.59
CA GLU A 900 5.69 -10.00 19.76
C GLU A 900 4.20 -9.61 19.88
N SER A 901 3.34 -10.17 19.05
CA SER A 901 1.89 -9.90 19.10
C SER A 901 1.27 -10.34 20.42
N GLN A 902 1.65 -11.49 20.96
CA GLN A 902 1.20 -11.95 22.27
C GLN A 902 1.71 -11.04 23.40
N CYS A 903 2.97 -10.60 23.30
CA CYS A 903 3.55 -9.63 24.25
C CYS A 903 2.72 -8.34 24.29
N VAL A 904 2.39 -7.77 23.12
CA VAL A 904 1.56 -6.56 23.05
C VAL A 904 0.16 -6.81 23.58
N ALA A 905 -0.45 -7.96 23.29
CA ALA A 905 -1.77 -8.30 23.82
C ALA A 905 -1.79 -8.34 25.36
N GLU A 906 -0.74 -8.93 25.98
CA GLU A 906 -0.61 -8.94 27.45
C GLU A 906 -0.34 -7.52 28.00
N LEU A 907 0.48 -6.71 27.32
CA LEU A 907 0.70 -5.31 27.71
C LEU A 907 -0.60 -4.47 27.61
N PHE A 908 -1.46 -4.72 26.63
CA PHE A 908 -2.77 -4.09 26.54
C PHE A 908 -3.68 -4.47 27.73
N LYS A 909 -3.67 -5.73 28.15
CA LYS A 909 -4.41 -6.16 29.35
C LYS A 909 -3.89 -5.44 30.61
N LEU A 910 -2.57 -5.40 30.80
CA LEU A 910 -1.95 -4.67 31.91
C LEU A 910 -2.30 -3.16 31.87
N TYR A 911 -2.28 -2.55 30.70
CA TYR A 911 -2.70 -1.16 30.52
C TYR A 911 -4.17 -0.95 30.93
N GLN A 912 -5.07 -1.85 30.50
CA GLN A 912 -6.48 -1.79 30.91
C GLN A 912 -6.65 -1.94 32.43
N GLU A 913 -5.90 -2.83 33.06
CA GLU A 913 -5.93 -3.02 34.51
C GLU A 913 -5.47 -1.77 35.25
N LEU A 914 -4.37 -1.14 34.80
CA LEU A 914 -3.82 0.08 35.41
C LEU A 914 -4.69 1.31 35.15
N THR A 915 -5.60 1.27 34.17
CA THR A 915 -6.49 2.40 33.80
C THR A 915 -7.94 2.19 34.21
N LYS A 916 -8.28 1.03 34.77
CA LYS A 916 -9.59 0.84 35.43
C LYS A 916 -9.63 1.69 36.69
N GLU A 917 -10.51 2.71 36.71
CA GLU A 917 -10.87 3.45 37.91
C GLU A 917 -11.81 2.65 38.81
#